data_48cf392398211a1e9095a49ae35e77a6
#
_entry.id   48cf392398211a1e9095a49ae35e77a6
#
_cell.length_a   1.000
_cell.length_b   1.000
_cell.length_c   1.000
_cell.angle_alpha   90.00
_cell.angle_beta   90.00
_cell.angle_gamma   90.00
#
_symmetry.space_group_name_H-M   'P 1'
#
loop_
_entity.id
_entity.type
_entity.pdbx_description
1 polymer ?
#
loop_
_entity_poly.entity_id
_entity_poly.type
_entity_poly.pdbx_seq_one_letter_code
_entity_poly.pdbx_strand_id
1 'polypeptide(L)'
;MKISRIHLENFRQHRNLEIELDNSRSSFTILKGRNGAGKTNLLKAITWVMTGKLAKDESKFDLVSLVSISAAKAAAKGEIIEVLVRLDIDLGSSGMAQIERSARFIKSGDGIQDLDVSGTNLSVMSLEDKSRGYQKEPNPDLWLEKIFPDRFSHYFLFDGEHLHRFFKDTEAAFVKKAVLEIANIDQLEKLVEHLGIVNQNLVKEVGSIAGVKGEELRKDYEFVEKKIESILEELKQKEGSRVELDEQLTQARDKMGDIAAIQKDIALRNQFEGLAQSASSRGQDARKELNSWAFKVGPALMLSTQIKAIELEIETARTKKVLPPPYKPEALEELLAQAICICGRDLEANSDSCKHVESLLAKFAGLSEIGTLLSELQQPLQYVKARIDGSPETLQSTQERIKSAQLDESKAMEQLSVIKQKLAGHDDAQISFIAKKHDEAKKALESLLLQIGSLERQLEDQRERLALIRKDIENEATSKEKSREALQRQRFAEATLNTARGMYENFSDQVREKVAEELNEEFQSMIWKKNFFKPVQIDDDYRVLVSPKKFDVEWRNALSAGETACLAFAFSLTLSNVAGFSYPMVVDSPLGRLDSEVKEFVSSVLAKALQSEIDSDGKQILLLMTDSEYNADVADALAHMKPKVWEILFDEENAESRLGAVK
;
A
#
# COMPACT_ATOMS: atom_id res chain seq x y z
N MET A 1 -24.69 5.92 -16.14
CA MET A 1 -25.83 5.89 -15.18
C MET A 1 -25.97 7.25 -14.55
N LYS A 2 -27.20 7.82 -14.49
CA LYS A 2 -27.48 9.11 -13.83
C LYS A 2 -28.73 8.98 -12.97
N ILE A 3 -28.77 9.66 -11.84
CA ILE A 3 -29.95 9.77 -11.00
C ILE A 3 -30.79 10.93 -11.52
N SER A 4 -32.04 10.68 -11.91
CA SER A 4 -32.96 11.70 -12.39
C SER A 4 -33.86 12.26 -11.29
N ARG A 5 -34.22 11.43 -10.34
CA ARG A 5 -35.11 11.79 -9.23
C ARG A 5 -34.74 11.01 -7.97
N ILE A 6 -34.83 11.65 -6.83
CA ILE A 6 -34.67 11.05 -5.50
C ILE A 6 -35.98 11.30 -4.75
N HIS A 7 -36.58 10.25 -4.22
CA HIS A 7 -37.76 10.34 -3.40
C HIS A 7 -37.58 9.59 -2.08
N LEU A 8 -37.88 10.25 -0.98
CA LEU A 8 -37.73 9.73 0.38
C LEU A 8 -39.07 9.88 1.13
N GLU A 9 -39.54 8.79 1.73
CA GLU A 9 -40.66 8.81 2.65
C GLU A 9 -40.27 8.24 4.01
N ASN A 10 -40.55 9.02 5.05
CA ASN A 10 -40.30 8.66 6.47
C ASN A 10 -38.87 8.22 6.79
N PHE A 11 -37.88 8.65 6.00
CA PHE A 11 -36.49 8.30 6.18
C PHE A 11 -35.79 9.32 7.08
N ARG A 12 -35.44 8.92 8.30
CA ARG A 12 -34.76 9.73 9.31
C ARG A 12 -35.47 11.08 9.53
N GLN A 13 -34.89 12.23 9.16
CA GLN A 13 -35.54 13.55 9.29
C GLN A 13 -36.29 13.97 8.03
N HIS A 14 -36.30 13.15 6.97
CA HIS A 14 -37.03 13.40 5.73
C HIS A 14 -38.36 12.67 5.79
N ARG A 15 -39.44 13.40 6.08
CA ARG A 15 -40.78 12.81 6.11
C ARG A 15 -41.32 12.56 4.71
N ASN A 16 -41.17 13.54 3.85
CA ASN A 16 -41.46 13.45 2.41
C ASN A 16 -40.52 14.44 1.71
N LEU A 17 -39.57 13.91 0.93
CA LEU A 17 -38.62 14.71 0.18
C LEU A 17 -38.56 14.21 -1.24
N GLU A 18 -38.78 15.09 -2.21
CA GLU A 18 -38.65 14.78 -3.61
C GLU A 18 -37.70 15.79 -4.27
N ILE A 19 -36.66 15.31 -4.96
CA ILE A 19 -35.64 16.12 -5.61
C ILE A 19 -35.52 15.66 -7.06
N GLU A 20 -35.76 16.58 -7.99
CA GLU A 20 -35.46 16.37 -9.40
C GLU A 20 -34.06 16.87 -9.72
N LEU A 21 -33.19 15.99 -10.18
CA LEU A 21 -31.84 16.31 -10.60
C LEU A 21 -31.80 16.69 -12.08
N ASP A 22 -30.72 17.37 -12.47
CA ASP A 22 -30.52 17.71 -13.87
C ASP A 22 -29.99 16.46 -14.63
N ASN A 23 -30.62 16.15 -15.76
CA ASN A 23 -30.25 15.02 -16.65
C ASN A 23 -29.50 15.50 -17.90
N SER A 24 -29.04 16.74 -17.94
CA SER A 24 -28.19 17.22 -19.04
C SER A 24 -26.90 16.39 -19.15
N ARG A 25 -26.19 16.49 -20.29
CA ARG A 25 -24.98 15.69 -20.54
C ARG A 25 -23.96 15.81 -19.42
N SER A 26 -23.78 17.01 -18.81
CA SER A 26 -22.91 17.23 -17.64
C SER A 26 -23.77 17.82 -16.53
N SER A 27 -24.36 16.94 -15.70
CA SER A 27 -25.26 17.41 -14.66
C SER A 27 -24.49 17.70 -13.36
N PHE A 28 -24.61 18.94 -12.91
CA PHE A 28 -24.02 19.39 -11.68
C PHE A 28 -25.11 19.96 -10.78
N THR A 29 -25.34 19.30 -9.66
CA THR A 29 -26.38 19.72 -8.70
C THR A 29 -25.74 20.02 -7.35
N ILE A 30 -26.18 21.09 -6.72
CA ILE A 30 -25.75 21.48 -5.38
C ILE A 30 -26.99 21.46 -4.46
N LEU A 31 -26.87 20.72 -3.36
CA LEU A 31 -27.84 20.79 -2.27
C LEU A 31 -27.18 21.50 -1.09
N LYS A 32 -27.58 22.73 -0.82
CA LYS A 32 -27.09 23.49 0.31
C LYS A 32 -28.04 23.41 1.52
N GLY A 33 -27.50 23.58 2.71
CA GLY A 33 -28.29 23.65 3.95
C GLY A 33 -27.41 23.74 5.18
N ARG A 34 -27.99 24.21 6.28
CA ARG A 34 -27.27 24.34 7.57
C ARG A 34 -26.78 22.98 8.07
N ASN A 35 -25.79 23.01 8.98
CA ASN A 35 -25.39 21.80 9.69
C ASN A 35 -26.60 21.20 10.41
N GLY A 36 -26.79 19.88 10.30
CA GLY A 36 -27.96 19.19 10.85
C GLY A 36 -29.22 19.25 9.97
N ALA A 37 -29.23 19.94 8.83
CA ALA A 37 -30.40 20.01 7.95
C ALA A 37 -30.76 18.71 7.20
N GLY A 38 -29.93 17.66 7.29
CA GLY A 38 -30.28 16.37 6.71
C GLY A 38 -29.47 15.99 5.45
N LYS A 39 -28.47 16.76 5.06
CA LYS A 39 -27.63 16.49 3.90
C LYS A 39 -26.99 15.11 3.97
N THR A 40 -26.29 14.80 5.04
CA THR A 40 -25.67 13.48 5.28
C THR A 40 -26.70 12.36 5.30
N ASN A 41 -27.93 12.63 5.77
CA ASN A 41 -29.00 11.62 5.72
C ASN A 41 -29.48 11.36 4.29
N LEU A 42 -29.39 12.34 3.38
CA LEU A 42 -29.66 12.13 1.96
C LEU A 42 -28.59 11.23 1.32
N LEU A 43 -27.30 11.46 1.60
CA LEU A 43 -26.23 10.55 1.17
C LEU A 43 -26.48 9.13 1.69
N LYS A 44 -26.81 8.99 2.98
CA LYS A 44 -27.14 7.69 3.58
C LYS A 44 -28.36 7.02 2.93
N ALA A 45 -29.35 7.81 2.51
CA ALA A 45 -30.53 7.27 1.80
C ALA A 45 -30.15 6.73 0.42
N ILE A 46 -29.34 7.46 -0.34
CA ILE A 46 -28.84 7.01 -1.65
C ILE A 46 -27.99 5.76 -1.48
N THR A 47 -27.07 5.73 -0.51
CA THR A 47 -26.26 4.55 -0.21
C THR A 47 -27.15 3.37 0.18
N TRP A 48 -28.13 3.57 1.06
CA TRP A 48 -29.01 2.50 1.53
C TRP A 48 -29.84 1.89 0.41
N VAL A 49 -30.43 2.69 -0.48
CA VAL A 49 -31.24 2.14 -1.57
C VAL A 49 -30.37 1.34 -2.54
N MET A 50 -29.14 1.78 -2.79
CA MET A 50 -28.20 1.12 -3.71
C MET A 50 -27.57 -0.15 -3.11
N THR A 51 -27.20 -0.14 -1.83
CA THR A 51 -26.39 -1.21 -1.24
C THR A 51 -27.08 -2.00 -0.13
N GLY A 52 -28.17 -1.49 0.41
CA GLY A 52 -28.82 -2.04 1.62
C GLY A 52 -28.12 -1.70 2.93
N LYS A 53 -27.03 -0.89 2.87
CA LYS A 53 -26.20 -0.48 4.03
C LYS A 53 -26.24 1.03 4.18
N LEU A 54 -26.04 1.55 5.38
CA LEU A 54 -25.97 3.02 5.60
C LEU A 54 -24.56 3.58 5.41
N ALA A 55 -23.54 2.82 5.82
CA ALA A 55 -22.12 3.11 5.63
C ALA A 55 -21.31 1.82 5.75
N LYS A 56 -20.04 1.86 5.35
CA LYS A 56 -19.12 0.71 5.35
C LYS A 56 -18.94 0.07 6.73
N ASP A 57 -18.91 0.89 7.78
CA ASP A 57 -18.62 0.45 9.16
C ASP A 57 -19.89 0.10 9.96
N GLU A 58 -21.08 0.36 9.41
CA GLU A 58 -22.36 0.05 10.03
C GLU A 58 -22.92 -1.30 9.55
N SER A 59 -22.11 -2.38 9.63
CA SER A 59 -22.58 -3.73 9.27
C SER A 59 -23.71 -4.25 10.17
N LYS A 60 -23.95 -3.59 11.30
CA LYS A 60 -25.04 -3.86 12.27
C LYS A 60 -25.70 -2.54 12.68
N PHE A 61 -26.34 -1.85 11.73
CA PHE A 61 -27.15 -0.71 12.13
C PHE A 61 -28.56 -1.19 12.54
N ASP A 62 -29.15 -0.49 13.49
CA ASP A 62 -30.52 -0.73 13.89
C ASP A 62 -31.46 -0.14 12.83
N LEU A 63 -32.22 -1.01 12.15
CA LEU A 63 -33.19 -0.61 11.13
C LEU A 63 -34.20 0.42 11.65
N VAL A 64 -34.54 0.37 12.95
CA VAL A 64 -35.41 1.36 13.59
C VAL A 64 -34.86 2.78 13.48
N SER A 65 -33.54 2.94 13.38
CA SER A 65 -32.88 4.24 13.19
C SER A 65 -33.19 4.91 11.83
N LEU A 66 -33.77 4.18 10.87
CA LEU A 66 -34.25 4.72 9.59
C LEU A 66 -35.53 5.54 9.73
N VAL A 67 -36.36 5.24 10.74
CA VAL A 67 -37.70 5.84 10.87
C VAL A 67 -37.63 7.31 11.22
N SER A 68 -38.39 8.13 10.53
CA SER A 68 -38.54 9.54 10.84
C SER A 68 -39.17 9.74 12.23
N ILE A 69 -38.54 10.63 13.03
CA ILE A 69 -39.04 10.98 14.36
C ILE A 69 -40.44 11.57 14.27
N SER A 70 -40.70 12.40 13.26
CA SER A 70 -42.02 13.00 13.04
C SER A 70 -43.06 11.95 12.65
N ALA A 71 -42.70 11.01 11.78
CA ALA A 71 -43.59 9.87 11.42
C ALA A 71 -43.88 9.00 12.64
N ALA A 72 -42.87 8.71 13.44
CA ALA A 72 -42.98 7.93 14.68
C ALA A 72 -43.92 8.59 15.72
N LYS A 73 -43.84 9.91 15.84
CA LYS A 73 -44.73 10.68 16.74
C LYS A 73 -46.15 10.78 16.25
N ALA A 74 -46.37 10.89 14.93
CA ALA A 74 -47.67 11.04 14.33
C ALA A 74 -48.44 9.70 14.27
N ALA A 75 -47.74 8.57 14.22
CA ALA A 75 -48.36 7.24 14.11
C ALA A 75 -49.09 6.84 15.37
N ALA A 76 -50.31 6.28 15.21
CA ALA A 76 -51.11 5.68 16.28
C ALA A 76 -50.53 4.31 16.70
N LYS A 77 -50.86 3.86 17.91
CA LYS A 77 -50.45 2.53 18.40
C LYS A 77 -51.00 1.43 17.49
N GLY A 78 -50.13 0.56 16.99
CA GLY A 78 -50.48 -0.51 16.04
C GLY A 78 -50.43 -0.06 14.58
N GLU A 79 -50.17 1.21 14.28
CA GLU A 79 -50.04 1.71 12.92
C GLU A 79 -48.71 1.31 12.30
N ILE A 80 -48.75 0.99 11.00
CA ILE A 80 -47.58 0.63 10.21
C ILE A 80 -46.96 1.90 9.63
N ILE A 81 -45.65 2.07 9.85
CA ILE A 81 -44.84 3.13 9.26
C ILE A 81 -43.97 2.48 8.20
N GLU A 82 -44.15 2.88 6.94
CA GLU A 82 -43.29 2.48 5.85
C GLU A 82 -42.19 3.54 5.65
N VAL A 83 -40.95 3.10 5.65
CA VAL A 83 -39.80 3.90 5.24
C VAL A 83 -39.45 3.51 3.83
N LEU A 84 -39.39 4.48 2.92
CA LEU A 84 -39.17 4.24 1.50
C LEU A 84 -38.13 5.19 0.94
N VAL A 85 -37.19 4.66 0.17
CA VAL A 85 -36.28 5.44 -0.69
C VAL A 85 -36.38 4.91 -2.11
N ARG A 86 -36.61 5.85 -3.03
CA ARG A 86 -36.72 5.55 -4.46
C ARG A 86 -35.78 6.44 -5.25
N LEU A 87 -35.07 5.84 -6.20
CA LEU A 87 -34.28 6.53 -7.20
C LEU A 87 -34.81 6.21 -8.60
N ASP A 88 -35.08 7.25 -9.38
CA ASP A 88 -35.25 7.09 -10.82
C ASP A 88 -33.91 7.31 -11.49
N ILE A 89 -33.45 6.36 -12.28
CA ILE A 89 -32.14 6.38 -12.91
C ILE A 89 -32.24 6.31 -14.43
N ASP A 90 -31.34 7.02 -15.08
CA ASP A 90 -31.12 6.98 -16.51
C ASP A 90 -29.87 6.18 -16.83
N LEU A 91 -30.00 5.11 -17.59
CA LEU A 91 -28.94 4.19 -18.01
C LEU A 91 -28.44 4.50 -19.43
N GLY A 92 -28.81 5.66 -19.98
CA GLY A 92 -28.45 6.07 -21.34
C GLY A 92 -29.06 5.14 -22.40
N SER A 93 -28.23 4.48 -23.19
CA SER A 93 -28.68 3.56 -24.23
C SER A 93 -29.43 2.32 -23.70
N SER A 94 -29.23 1.98 -22.42
CA SER A 94 -29.88 0.81 -21.77
C SER A 94 -31.25 1.14 -21.16
N GLY A 95 -31.74 2.37 -21.32
CA GLY A 95 -33.07 2.76 -20.90
C GLY A 95 -33.13 3.48 -19.56
N MET A 96 -34.23 3.35 -18.86
CA MET A 96 -34.49 3.94 -17.54
C MET A 96 -34.82 2.86 -16.53
N ALA A 97 -34.55 3.11 -15.25
CA ALA A 97 -35.01 2.21 -14.20
C ALA A 97 -35.40 3.01 -12.95
N GLN A 98 -36.27 2.39 -12.16
CA GLN A 98 -36.69 2.85 -10.86
C GLN A 98 -36.26 1.82 -9.83
N ILE A 99 -35.41 2.23 -8.89
CA ILE A 99 -34.91 1.42 -7.78
C ILE A 99 -35.59 1.90 -6.52
N GLU A 100 -36.24 0.98 -5.82
CA GLU A 100 -36.96 1.28 -4.59
C GLU A 100 -36.56 0.31 -3.50
N ARG A 101 -36.20 0.84 -2.34
CA ARG A 101 -35.97 0.03 -1.14
C ARG A 101 -36.87 0.53 -0.03
N SER A 102 -37.57 -0.40 0.62
CA SER A 102 -38.49 -0.09 1.72
C SER A 102 -38.25 -1.00 2.92
N ALA A 103 -38.69 -0.53 4.09
CA ALA A 103 -38.72 -1.26 5.34
C ALA A 103 -39.96 -0.86 6.12
N ARG A 104 -40.63 -1.81 6.77
CA ARG A 104 -41.91 -1.58 7.48
C ARG A 104 -41.73 -1.76 8.98
N PHE A 105 -42.30 -0.84 9.72
CA PHE A 105 -42.21 -0.78 11.17
C PHE A 105 -43.59 -0.65 11.78
N ILE A 106 -43.81 -1.16 12.98
CA ILE A 106 -45.03 -1.03 13.73
C ILE A 106 -44.82 -0.19 14.98
N LYS A 107 -45.74 0.74 15.24
CA LYS A 107 -45.78 1.51 16.48
C LYS A 107 -46.24 0.63 17.63
N SER A 108 -45.34 0.31 18.57
CA SER A 108 -45.63 -0.53 19.75
C SER A 108 -45.46 0.29 21.03
N GLY A 109 -46.58 0.76 21.59
CA GLY A 109 -46.53 1.64 22.79
C GLY A 109 -45.77 2.95 22.51
N ASP A 110 -44.72 3.24 23.28
CA ASP A 110 -43.88 4.40 23.09
C ASP A 110 -42.69 4.13 22.13
N GLY A 111 -42.50 2.88 21.70
CA GLY A 111 -41.41 2.43 20.83
C GLY A 111 -41.86 2.09 19.40
N ILE A 112 -40.88 1.78 18.57
CA ILE A 112 -41.03 1.28 17.21
C ILE A 112 -40.34 -0.08 17.14
N GLN A 113 -40.96 -1.02 16.44
CA GLN A 113 -40.42 -2.36 16.23
C GLN A 113 -40.39 -2.66 14.72
N ASP A 114 -39.37 -3.36 14.28
CA ASP A 114 -39.30 -3.89 12.91
C ASP A 114 -40.40 -4.92 12.70
N LEU A 115 -41.14 -4.77 11.60
CA LEU A 115 -42.23 -5.67 11.21
C LEU A 115 -41.73 -6.77 10.29
N ASP A 116 -40.72 -6.52 9.49
CA ASP A 116 -40.22 -7.41 8.48
C ASP A 116 -39.06 -8.28 8.99
N VAL A 117 -39.31 -9.57 9.19
CA VAL A 117 -38.30 -10.55 9.63
C VAL A 117 -37.11 -10.64 8.65
N SER A 118 -37.31 -10.29 7.39
CA SER A 118 -36.30 -10.22 6.33
C SER A 118 -35.56 -8.89 6.25
N GLY A 119 -35.96 -7.90 7.05
CA GLY A 119 -35.31 -6.59 7.15
C GLY A 119 -35.78 -5.60 6.09
N THR A 120 -35.33 -5.66 4.86
CA THR A 120 -35.63 -4.66 3.82
C THR A 120 -36.15 -5.32 2.53
N ASN A 121 -37.03 -4.63 1.80
CA ASN A 121 -37.53 -5.08 0.50
C ASN A 121 -36.94 -4.20 -0.60
N LEU A 122 -36.27 -4.84 -1.59
CA LEU A 122 -35.76 -4.18 -2.79
C LEU A 122 -36.68 -4.50 -3.98
N SER A 123 -37.06 -3.48 -4.72
CA SER A 123 -37.83 -3.58 -5.95
C SER A 123 -37.15 -2.77 -7.05
N VAL A 124 -37.01 -3.35 -8.22
CA VAL A 124 -36.48 -2.67 -9.40
C VAL A 124 -37.50 -2.80 -10.53
N MET A 125 -37.79 -1.67 -11.16
CA MET A 125 -38.64 -1.58 -12.36
C MET A 125 -37.75 -1.04 -13.48
N SER A 126 -37.50 -1.82 -14.54
CA SER A 126 -36.70 -1.40 -15.69
C SER A 126 -37.56 -1.03 -16.89
N LEU A 127 -37.10 -0.07 -17.69
CA LEU A 127 -37.71 0.38 -18.91
C LEU A 127 -36.68 0.33 -20.05
N GLU A 128 -36.48 -0.88 -20.61
CA GLU A 128 -35.55 -1.07 -21.73
C GLU A 128 -36.18 -0.67 -23.06
N ASP A 129 -37.45 -0.90 -23.23
CA ASP A 129 -38.24 -0.55 -24.44
C ASP A 129 -39.45 0.31 -24.05
N LYS A 130 -39.50 1.54 -24.54
CA LYS A 130 -40.59 2.48 -24.29
C LYS A 130 -41.97 1.93 -24.71
N SER A 131 -42.01 0.98 -25.64
CA SER A 131 -43.29 0.36 -26.11
C SER A 131 -43.89 -0.62 -25.10
N ARG A 132 -43.04 -1.19 -24.18
CA ARG A 132 -43.47 -2.23 -23.24
C ARG A 132 -43.80 -1.70 -21.84
N GLY A 133 -43.43 -0.44 -21.54
CA GLY A 133 -43.57 0.14 -20.21
C GLY A 133 -42.58 -0.46 -19.20
N TYR A 134 -42.67 0.00 -17.95
CA TYR A 134 -41.82 -0.50 -16.87
C TYR A 134 -42.14 -1.97 -16.56
N GLN A 135 -41.08 -2.80 -16.50
CA GLN A 135 -41.14 -4.21 -16.15
C GLN A 135 -40.42 -4.45 -14.82
N LYS A 136 -41.04 -5.29 -13.97
CA LYS A 136 -40.45 -5.64 -12.69
C LYS A 136 -39.32 -6.66 -12.88
N GLU A 137 -38.14 -6.36 -12.34
CA GLU A 137 -37.00 -7.26 -12.38
C GLU A 137 -37.21 -8.47 -11.44
N PRO A 138 -37.05 -9.70 -11.95
CA PRO A 138 -37.26 -10.88 -11.12
C PRO A 138 -36.24 -11.08 -10.01
N ASN A 139 -35.01 -10.61 -10.24
CA ASN A 139 -33.90 -10.68 -9.29
C ASN A 139 -33.26 -9.28 -9.10
N PRO A 140 -33.90 -8.41 -8.30
CA PRO A 140 -33.51 -7.02 -8.18
C PRO A 140 -32.08 -6.84 -7.61
N ASP A 141 -31.66 -7.71 -6.70
CA ASP A 141 -30.30 -7.65 -6.12
C ASP A 141 -29.23 -7.96 -7.18
N LEU A 142 -29.42 -9.01 -8.00
CA LEU A 142 -28.48 -9.34 -9.08
C LEU A 142 -28.48 -8.26 -10.18
N TRP A 143 -29.65 -7.69 -10.47
CA TRP A 143 -29.75 -6.61 -11.44
C TRP A 143 -28.99 -5.37 -10.94
N LEU A 144 -29.18 -5.01 -9.68
CA LEU A 144 -28.51 -3.86 -9.06
C LEU A 144 -27.00 -4.08 -8.98
N GLU A 145 -26.55 -5.27 -8.57
CA GLU A 145 -25.11 -5.60 -8.53
C GLU A 145 -24.45 -5.53 -9.92
N LYS A 146 -25.20 -5.82 -10.99
CA LYS A 146 -24.70 -5.67 -12.36
C LYS A 146 -24.57 -4.21 -12.80
N ILE A 147 -25.52 -3.34 -12.39
CA ILE A 147 -25.56 -1.93 -12.81
C ILE A 147 -24.67 -1.06 -11.92
N PHE A 148 -24.70 -1.28 -10.61
CA PHE A 148 -23.89 -0.56 -9.62
C PHE A 148 -23.42 -1.56 -8.55
N PRO A 149 -22.29 -2.24 -8.76
CA PRO A 149 -21.73 -3.15 -7.78
C PRO A 149 -21.48 -2.47 -6.42
N ASP A 150 -21.86 -3.14 -5.33
CA ASP A 150 -21.73 -2.62 -3.94
C ASP A 150 -20.30 -2.11 -3.64
N ARG A 151 -19.30 -2.80 -4.18
CA ARG A 151 -17.88 -2.44 -4.06
C ARG A 151 -17.52 -1.04 -4.57
N PHE A 152 -18.34 -0.48 -5.50
CA PHE A 152 -18.09 0.85 -6.07
C PHE A 152 -18.70 1.98 -5.25
N SER A 153 -19.63 1.68 -4.34
CA SER A 153 -20.30 2.69 -3.53
C SER A 153 -19.32 3.63 -2.79
N HIS A 154 -18.22 3.09 -2.29
CA HIS A 154 -17.21 3.82 -1.53
C HIS A 154 -16.41 4.84 -2.34
N TYR A 155 -16.36 4.68 -3.67
CA TYR A 155 -15.62 5.56 -4.57
C TYR A 155 -16.47 6.68 -5.14
N PHE A 156 -17.80 6.52 -5.10
CA PHE A 156 -18.74 7.46 -5.70
C PHE A 156 -19.74 8.06 -4.72
N LEU A 157 -19.98 7.42 -3.59
CA LEU A 157 -20.91 7.86 -2.54
C LEU A 157 -20.14 8.03 -1.21
N PHE A 158 -19.63 9.22 -0.93
CA PHE A 158 -18.76 9.42 0.24
C PHE A 158 -18.92 10.80 0.88
N ASP A 159 -18.53 10.94 2.14
CA ASP A 159 -18.41 12.23 2.81
C ASP A 159 -17.03 12.86 2.57
N GLY A 160 -16.94 14.20 2.59
CA GLY A 160 -15.69 14.90 2.38
C GLY A 160 -14.61 14.63 3.44
N GLU A 161 -15.00 14.13 4.62
CA GLU A 161 -14.03 13.70 5.62
C GLU A 161 -13.30 12.43 5.20
N HIS A 162 -13.97 11.55 4.44
CA HIS A 162 -13.34 10.40 3.81
C HIS A 162 -12.23 10.81 2.82
N LEU A 163 -12.42 11.89 2.07
CA LEU A 163 -11.39 12.39 1.14
C LEU A 163 -10.04 12.64 1.83
N HIS A 164 -10.05 13.17 3.04
CA HIS A 164 -8.83 13.38 3.82
C HIS A 164 -8.19 12.09 4.36
N ARG A 165 -8.96 11.00 4.43
CA ARG A 165 -8.45 9.68 4.85
C ARG A 165 -7.94 8.85 3.69
N PHE A 166 -8.31 9.16 2.46
CA PHE A 166 -7.90 8.43 1.26
C PHE A 166 -6.39 8.26 1.14
N PHE A 167 -5.61 9.25 1.57
CA PHE A 167 -4.17 9.29 1.40
C PHE A 167 -3.40 9.33 2.73
N LYS A 168 -3.95 8.75 3.81
CA LYS A 168 -3.24 8.49 5.07
C LYS A 168 -2.61 7.08 5.09
N ASP A 169 -1.90 6.71 6.14
CA ASP A 169 -0.97 5.57 6.24
C ASP A 169 -1.48 4.14 5.86
N THR A 170 -2.78 3.94 5.63
CA THR A 170 -3.40 2.70 5.10
C THR A 170 -3.65 2.73 3.59
N GLU A 171 -3.14 3.73 2.91
CA GLU A 171 -3.43 4.12 1.54
C GLU A 171 -3.15 3.05 0.48
N ALA A 172 -1.98 2.38 0.56
CA ALA A 172 -1.55 1.45 -0.48
C ALA A 172 -2.54 0.28 -0.67
N ALA A 173 -3.04 -0.29 0.43
CA ALA A 173 -4.02 -1.38 0.36
C ALA A 173 -5.37 -0.90 -0.21
N PHE A 174 -5.77 0.33 0.12
CA PHE A 174 -7.00 0.93 -0.41
C PHE A 174 -6.85 1.24 -1.90
N VAL A 175 -5.76 1.89 -2.31
CA VAL A 175 -5.47 2.20 -3.72
C VAL A 175 -5.37 0.92 -4.54
N LYS A 176 -4.64 -0.09 -4.07
CA LYS A 176 -4.56 -1.40 -4.71
C LYS A 176 -5.94 -2.00 -4.92
N LYS A 177 -6.73 -2.06 -3.85
CA LYS A 177 -8.08 -2.60 -3.90
C LYS A 177 -8.96 -1.82 -4.90
N ALA A 178 -8.95 -0.49 -4.86
CA ALA A 178 -9.71 0.36 -5.75
C ALA A 178 -9.34 0.13 -7.22
N VAL A 179 -8.04 0.12 -7.53
CA VAL A 179 -7.53 -0.08 -8.88
C VAL A 179 -7.88 -1.45 -9.43
N LEU A 180 -7.72 -2.52 -8.64
CA LEU A 180 -8.00 -3.88 -9.07
C LEU A 180 -9.51 -4.15 -9.21
N GLU A 181 -10.32 -3.65 -8.29
CA GLU A 181 -11.78 -3.80 -8.33
C GLU A 181 -12.41 -3.07 -9.52
N ILE A 182 -11.98 -1.83 -9.77
CA ILE A 182 -12.48 -1.00 -10.88
C ILE A 182 -12.18 -1.64 -12.23
N ALA A 183 -11.00 -2.22 -12.38
CA ALA A 183 -10.59 -2.92 -13.60
C ALA A 183 -11.10 -4.38 -13.68
N ASN A 184 -11.86 -4.86 -12.71
CA ASN A 184 -12.29 -6.26 -12.57
C ASN A 184 -11.14 -7.29 -12.51
N ILE A 185 -9.95 -6.87 -12.13
CA ILE A 185 -8.76 -7.74 -12.01
C ILE A 185 -8.85 -8.58 -10.72
N ASP A 186 -9.63 -8.16 -9.74
CA ASP A 186 -9.94 -8.92 -8.53
C ASP A 186 -10.49 -10.33 -8.82
N GLN A 187 -11.19 -10.52 -9.95
CA GLN A 187 -11.66 -11.82 -10.39
C GLN A 187 -10.52 -12.72 -10.88
N LEU A 188 -9.52 -12.13 -11.53
CA LEU A 188 -8.33 -12.85 -11.97
C LEU A 188 -7.44 -13.24 -10.77
N GLU A 189 -7.37 -12.36 -9.74
CA GLU A 189 -6.72 -12.66 -8.47
C GLU A 189 -7.34 -13.89 -7.80
N LYS A 190 -8.66 -13.94 -7.69
CA LYS A 190 -9.40 -15.10 -7.17
C LYS A 190 -9.18 -16.36 -8.01
N LEU A 191 -9.12 -16.23 -9.33
CA LEU A 191 -8.79 -17.34 -10.22
C LEU A 191 -7.40 -17.91 -9.92
N VAL A 192 -6.39 -17.06 -9.75
CA VAL A 192 -5.02 -17.46 -9.38
C VAL A 192 -5.02 -18.19 -8.04
N GLU A 193 -5.76 -17.65 -7.05
CA GLU A 193 -5.91 -18.29 -5.74
C GLU A 193 -6.54 -19.71 -5.84
N HIS A 194 -7.67 -19.83 -6.54
CA HIS A 194 -8.34 -21.11 -6.75
C HIS A 194 -7.46 -22.12 -7.51
N LEU A 195 -6.79 -21.68 -8.56
CA LEU A 195 -5.84 -22.54 -9.30
C LEU A 195 -4.68 -22.95 -8.42
N GLY A 196 -4.22 -22.08 -7.51
CA GLY A 196 -3.24 -22.42 -6.49
C GLY A 196 -3.68 -23.57 -5.61
N ILE A 197 -4.91 -23.52 -5.07
CA ILE A 197 -5.50 -24.59 -4.26
C ILE A 197 -5.61 -25.91 -5.06
N VAL A 198 -6.09 -25.83 -6.31
CA VAL A 198 -6.18 -26.99 -7.18
C VAL A 198 -4.82 -27.62 -7.41
N ASN A 199 -3.81 -26.82 -7.72
CA ASN A 199 -2.44 -27.30 -7.93
C ASN A 199 -1.85 -27.95 -6.68
N GLN A 200 -2.07 -27.36 -5.49
CA GLN A 200 -1.67 -27.95 -4.20
C GLN A 200 -2.30 -29.33 -3.99
N ASN A 201 -3.59 -29.47 -4.25
CA ASN A 201 -4.30 -30.74 -4.12
C ASN A 201 -3.75 -31.80 -5.09
N LEU A 202 -3.43 -31.42 -6.33
CA LEU A 202 -2.84 -32.32 -7.31
C LEU A 202 -1.41 -32.74 -6.92
N VAL A 203 -0.61 -31.88 -6.31
CA VAL A 203 0.71 -32.25 -5.76
C VAL A 203 0.56 -33.31 -4.67
N LYS A 204 -0.43 -33.16 -3.79
CA LYS A 204 -0.73 -34.16 -2.75
C LYS A 204 -1.19 -35.52 -3.36
N GLU A 205 -2.04 -35.45 -4.40
CA GLU A 205 -2.49 -36.63 -5.15
C GLU A 205 -1.30 -37.38 -5.77
N VAL A 206 -0.41 -36.64 -6.46
CA VAL A 206 0.82 -37.22 -7.05
C VAL A 206 1.69 -37.88 -5.98
N GLY A 207 1.90 -37.22 -4.84
CA GLY A 207 2.67 -37.78 -3.71
C GLY A 207 2.08 -39.08 -3.19
N SER A 208 0.75 -39.14 -3.05
CA SER A 208 0.07 -40.37 -2.55
C SER A 208 0.22 -41.57 -3.47
N ILE A 209 0.28 -41.37 -4.79
CA ILE A 209 0.41 -42.42 -5.81
C ILE A 209 1.87 -42.79 -6.03
N ALA A 210 2.81 -41.91 -5.73
CA ALA A 210 4.25 -42.08 -5.94
C ALA A 210 4.92 -43.18 -5.03
N GLY A 211 4.15 -43.87 -4.17
CA GLY A 211 4.60 -44.95 -3.29
C GLY A 211 5.11 -44.46 -1.93
N VAL A 212 5.80 -45.32 -1.18
CA VAL A 212 6.15 -45.06 0.23
C VAL A 212 6.92 -43.76 0.41
N LYS A 213 7.94 -43.53 -0.40
CA LYS A 213 8.74 -42.29 -0.34
C LYS A 213 7.93 -41.05 -0.78
N GLY A 214 7.06 -41.21 -1.79
CA GLY A 214 6.14 -40.15 -2.19
C GLY A 214 5.15 -39.79 -1.09
N GLU A 215 4.66 -40.80 -0.36
CA GLU A 215 3.75 -40.57 0.78
C GLU A 215 4.44 -39.89 1.98
N GLU A 216 5.72 -40.16 2.23
CA GLU A 216 6.51 -39.43 3.23
C GLU A 216 6.67 -37.97 2.82
N LEU A 217 7.07 -37.71 1.58
CA LEU A 217 7.18 -36.33 1.04
C LEU A 217 5.84 -35.60 1.04
N ARG A 218 4.72 -36.30 0.78
CA ARG A 218 3.37 -35.68 0.88
C ARG A 218 3.06 -35.22 2.30
N LYS A 219 3.42 -36.03 3.31
CA LYS A 219 3.24 -35.64 4.72
C LYS A 219 4.09 -34.42 5.09
N ASP A 220 5.32 -34.38 4.61
CA ASP A 220 6.21 -33.24 4.82
C ASP A 220 5.64 -31.98 4.11
N TYR A 221 5.11 -32.15 2.91
CA TYR A 221 4.44 -31.09 2.16
C TYR A 221 3.25 -30.52 2.94
N GLU A 222 2.34 -31.37 3.43
CA GLU A 222 1.18 -30.97 4.22
C GLU A 222 1.57 -30.31 5.56
N PHE A 223 2.66 -30.76 6.17
CA PHE A 223 3.17 -30.16 7.40
C PHE A 223 3.67 -28.73 7.15
N VAL A 224 4.47 -28.53 6.10
CA VAL A 224 4.99 -27.20 5.74
C VAL A 224 3.87 -26.28 5.27
N GLU A 225 2.90 -26.79 4.50
CA GLU A 225 1.71 -26.05 4.07
C GLU A 225 0.90 -25.52 5.26
N LYS A 226 0.58 -26.36 6.24
CA LYS A 226 -0.11 -25.94 7.47
C LYS A 226 0.67 -24.88 8.24
N LYS A 227 2.00 -24.97 8.22
CA LYS A 227 2.84 -23.97 8.85
C LYS A 227 2.78 -22.64 8.12
N ILE A 228 2.75 -22.65 6.78
CA ILE A 228 2.52 -21.45 5.95
C ILE A 228 1.16 -20.85 6.26
N GLU A 229 0.09 -21.64 6.31
CA GLU A 229 -1.26 -21.16 6.67
C GLU A 229 -1.28 -20.50 8.04
N SER A 230 -0.62 -21.10 9.04
CA SER A 230 -0.51 -20.53 10.37
C SER A 230 0.23 -19.19 10.38
N ILE A 231 1.32 -19.07 9.63
CA ILE A 231 2.07 -17.80 9.51
C ILE A 231 1.25 -16.73 8.80
N LEU A 232 0.51 -17.09 7.75
CA LEU A 232 -0.37 -16.16 7.03
C LEU A 232 -1.51 -15.64 7.90
N GLU A 233 -2.12 -16.52 8.72
CA GLU A 233 -3.16 -16.10 9.65
C GLU A 233 -2.60 -15.17 10.74
N GLU A 234 -1.39 -15.46 11.24
CA GLU A 234 -0.72 -14.60 12.21
C GLU A 234 -0.35 -13.25 11.60
N LEU A 235 0.16 -13.22 10.35
CA LEU A 235 0.40 -12.00 9.59
C LEU A 235 -0.86 -11.16 9.43
N LYS A 236 -1.98 -11.79 9.05
CA LYS A 236 -3.27 -11.11 8.91
C LYS A 236 -3.76 -10.48 10.20
N GLN A 237 -3.60 -11.16 11.33
CA GLN A 237 -3.95 -10.61 12.65
C GLN A 237 -3.05 -9.41 13.02
N LYS A 238 -1.73 -9.52 12.74
CA LYS A 238 -0.78 -8.44 12.99
C LYS A 238 -1.04 -7.23 12.11
N GLU A 239 -1.37 -7.43 10.84
CA GLU A 239 -1.77 -6.35 9.92
C GLU A 239 -3.06 -5.67 10.37
N GLY A 240 -4.05 -6.42 10.85
CA GLY A 240 -5.25 -5.86 11.48
C GLY A 240 -4.90 -4.96 12.68
N SER A 241 -4.04 -5.45 13.58
CA SER A 241 -3.57 -4.66 14.73
C SER A 241 -2.77 -3.42 14.32
N ARG A 242 -2.03 -3.48 13.22
CA ARG A 242 -1.32 -2.33 12.64
C ARG A 242 -2.30 -1.23 12.22
N VAL A 243 -3.36 -1.60 11.51
CA VAL A 243 -4.39 -0.65 11.09
C VAL A 243 -5.06 0.04 12.29
N GLU A 244 -5.42 -0.73 13.32
CA GLU A 244 -6.01 -0.16 14.55
C GLU A 244 -5.07 0.81 15.28
N LEU A 245 -3.77 0.49 15.36
CA LEU A 245 -2.77 1.37 15.96
C LEU A 245 -2.53 2.63 15.13
N ASP A 246 -2.52 2.54 13.81
CA ASP A 246 -2.42 3.68 12.91
C ASP A 246 -3.63 4.61 13.03
N GLU A 247 -4.84 4.05 13.17
CA GLU A 247 -6.05 4.83 13.44
C GLU A 247 -5.98 5.56 14.80
N GLN A 248 -5.49 4.89 15.84
CA GLN A 248 -5.30 5.49 17.16
C GLN A 248 -4.28 6.63 17.11
N LEU A 249 -3.17 6.44 16.39
CA LEU A 249 -2.16 7.47 16.18
C LEU A 249 -2.75 8.68 15.43
N THR A 250 -3.53 8.43 14.40
CA THR A 250 -4.20 9.47 13.62
C THR A 250 -5.19 10.26 14.47
N GLN A 251 -6.04 9.59 15.23
CA GLN A 251 -7.00 10.24 16.14
C GLN A 251 -6.31 11.05 17.25
N ALA A 252 -5.18 10.55 17.76
CA ALA A 252 -4.39 11.28 18.74
C ALA A 252 -3.77 12.55 18.12
N ARG A 253 -3.26 12.48 16.89
CA ARG A 253 -2.72 13.62 16.13
C ARG A 253 -3.80 14.67 15.84
N ASP A 254 -4.97 14.26 15.39
CA ASP A 254 -6.08 15.17 15.06
C ASP A 254 -6.56 15.94 16.31
N LYS A 255 -6.67 15.25 17.42
CA LYS A 255 -7.02 15.90 18.71
C LYS A 255 -5.96 16.89 19.20
N MET A 256 -4.69 16.66 18.90
CA MET A 256 -3.61 17.59 19.17
C MET A 256 -3.59 18.78 18.18
N GLY A 257 -4.08 18.59 16.94
CA GLY A 257 -4.15 19.60 15.89
C GLY A 257 -5.19 20.70 16.12
N ASP A 258 -6.24 20.40 16.89
CA ASP A 258 -7.33 21.35 17.20
C ASP A 258 -6.91 22.52 18.10
N ILE A 259 -5.69 22.54 18.61
CA ILE A 259 -5.18 23.58 19.48
C ILE A 259 -4.19 24.47 18.68
N ALA A 260 -4.68 25.55 18.10
CA ALA A 260 -3.93 26.46 17.20
C ALA A 260 -2.59 26.99 17.78
N ALA A 261 -2.46 27.15 19.08
CA ALA A 261 -1.22 27.55 19.76
C ALA A 261 -0.14 26.45 19.76
N ILE A 262 -0.52 25.18 19.62
CA ILE A 262 0.35 24.00 19.74
C ILE A 262 0.77 23.48 18.37
N GLN A 263 0.08 23.88 17.29
CA GLN A 263 0.35 23.41 15.92
C GLN A 263 1.82 23.62 15.48
N LYS A 264 2.39 24.77 15.85
CA LYS A 264 3.78 25.09 15.51
C LYS A 264 4.78 24.17 16.26
N ASP A 265 4.52 23.89 17.53
CA ASP A 265 5.38 23.01 18.33
C ASP A 265 5.19 21.54 17.94
N ILE A 266 4.02 21.15 17.48
CA ILE A 266 3.75 19.81 16.92
C ILE A 266 4.48 19.61 15.59
N ALA A 267 4.45 20.62 14.69
CA ALA A 267 5.18 20.54 13.42
C ALA A 267 6.70 20.42 13.66
N LEU A 268 7.24 21.20 14.60
CA LEU A 268 8.64 21.12 15.01
C LEU A 268 8.96 19.75 15.63
N ARG A 269 8.09 19.20 16.46
CA ARG A 269 8.25 17.86 17.03
C ARG A 269 8.35 16.79 15.94
N ASN A 270 7.43 16.80 14.98
CA ASN A 270 7.42 15.83 13.87
C ASN A 270 8.69 15.95 13.02
N GLN A 271 9.17 17.18 12.78
CA GLN A 271 10.43 17.43 12.08
C GLN A 271 11.62 16.83 12.83
N PHE A 272 11.73 17.07 14.15
CA PHE A 272 12.84 16.55 14.94
C PHE A 272 12.74 15.05 15.18
N GLU A 273 11.54 14.46 15.26
CA GLU A 273 11.36 13.00 15.27
C GLU A 273 11.89 12.36 13.99
N GLY A 274 11.55 12.92 12.81
CA GLY A 274 12.10 12.45 11.54
C GLY A 274 13.62 12.58 11.44
N LEU A 275 14.17 13.69 11.92
CA LEU A 275 15.63 13.90 11.98
C LEU A 275 16.32 12.89 12.90
N ALA A 276 15.77 12.63 14.10
CA ALA A 276 16.29 11.65 15.04
C ALA A 276 16.26 10.23 14.45
N GLN A 277 15.14 9.85 13.83
CA GLN A 277 14.99 8.53 13.22
C GLN A 277 15.96 8.35 12.04
N SER A 278 16.11 9.36 11.17
CA SER A 278 17.06 9.34 10.07
C SER A 278 18.51 9.24 10.56
N ALA A 279 18.86 10.00 11.61
CA ALA A 279 20.17 9.94 12.21
C ALA A 279 20.45 8.57 12.86
N SER A 280 19.48 8.01 13.58
CA SER A 280 19.57 6.67 14.17
C SER A 280 19.79 5.58 13.12
N SER A 281 19.04 5.61 12.02
CA SER A 281 19.22 4.68 10.89
C SER A 281 20.62 4.78 10.29
N ARG A 282 21.08 6.01 9.98
CA ARG A 282 22.45 6.23 9.47
C ARG A 282 23.52 5.70 10.43
N GLY A 283 23.33 5.91 11.74
CA GLY A 283 24.21 5.38 12.76
C GLY A 283 24.24 3.86 12.82
N GLN A 284 23.08 3.21 12.70
CA GLN A 284 22.97 1.76 12.66
C GLN A 284 23.66 1.17 11.41
N ASP A 285 23.45 1.77 10.25
CA ASP A 285 24.05 1.29 9.02
C ASP A 285 25.58 1.46 9.04
N ALA A 286 26.08 2.58 9.53
CA ALA A 286 27.51 2.77 9.73
C ALA A 286 28.09 1.77 10.76
N ARG A 287 27.34 1.40 11.82
CA ARG A 287 27.77 0.35 12.76
C ARG A 287 27.80 -1.03 12.11
N LYS A 288 26.83 -1.36 11.23
CA LYS A 288 26.86 -2.61 10.45
C LYS A 288 28.10 -2.66 9.55
N GLU A 289 28.41 -1.55 8.88
CA GLU A 289 29.63 -1.44 8.08
C GLU A 289 30.89 -1.62 8.93
N LEU A 290 30.95 -0.98 10.10
CA LEU A 290 32.06 -1.14 11.05
C LEU A 290 32.21 -2.59 11.51
N ASN A 291 31.11 -3.25 11.86
CA ASN A 291 31.12 -4.65 12.26
C ASN A 291 31.58 -5.55 11.11
N SER A 292 31.10 -5.32 9.89
CA SER A 292 31.54 -6.04 8.70
C SER A 292 33.02 -5.80 8.41
N TRP A 293 33.48 -4.57 8.56
CA TRP A 293 34.90 -4.22 8.45
C TRP A 293 35.73 -4.92 9.53
N ALA A 294 35.30 -4.85 10.80
CA ALA A 294 36.00 -5.49 11.92
C ALA A 294 36.11 -7.02 11.72
N PHE A 295 35.05 -7.65 11.24
CA PHE A 295 35.06 -9.08 10.95
C PHE A 295 36.01 -9.43 9.79
N LYS A 296 36.09 -8.60 8.75
CA LYS A 296 36.88 -8.84 7.54
C LYS A 296 38.38 -8.50 7.75
N VAL A 297 38.67 -7.46 8.50
CA VAL A 297 40.03 -6.87 8.62
C VAL A 297 40.62 -7.07 10.00
N GLY A 298 39.76 -7.16 11.04
CA GLY A 298 40.21 -7.30 12.44
C GLY A 298 41.20 -8.41 12.68
N PRO A 299 40.96 -9.65 12.21
CA PRO A 299 41.95 -10.74 12.37
C PRO A 299 43.29 -10.43 11.74
N ALA A 300 43.31 -9.77 10.58
CA ALA A 300 44.57 -9.35 9.93
C ALA A 300 45.30 -8.24 10.70
N LEU A 301 44.58 -7.30 11.28
CA LEU A 301 45.14 -6.24 12.12
C LEU A 301 45.75 -6.78 13.42
N MET A 302 45.10 -7.75 14.06
CA MET A 302 45.64 -8.42 15.26
C MET A 302 46.98 -9.10 14.98
N LEU A 303 47.16 -9.60 13.77
CA LEU A 303 48.40 -10.25 13.33
C LEU A 303 49.39 -9.26 12.68
N SER A 304 49.10 -7.98 12.69
CA SER A 304 49.93 -6.97 12.00
C SER A 304 51.40 -6.92 12.46
N THR A 305 51.62 -7.16 13.74
CA THR A 305 52.99 -7.23 14.31
C THR A 305 53.73 -8.46 13.82
N GLN A 306 53.06 -9.60 13.79
CA GLN A 306 53.61 -10.86 13.27
C GLN A 306 53.85 -10.78 11.76
N ILE A 307 52.93 -10.16 11.02
CA ILE A 307 53.05 -9.90 9.58
C ILE A 307 54.30 -9.07 9.31
N LYS A 308 54.51 -7.97 10.04
CA LYS A 308 55.71 -7.13 9.93
C LYS A 308 56.99 -7.90 10.29
N ALA A 309 56.95 -8.75 11.32
CA ALA A 309 58.08 -9.58 11.69
C ALA A 309 58.42 -10.59 10.57
N ILE A 310 57.42 -11.24 10.00
CA ILE A 310 57.64 -12.16 8.88
C ILE A 310 58.14 -11.43 7.63
N GLU A 311 57.61 -10.24 7.32
CA GLU A 311 58.11 -9.40 6.22
C GLU A 311 59.61 -9.06 6.42
N LEU A 312 59.99 -8.69 7.64
CA LEU A 312 61.41 -8.39 7.96
C LEU A 312 62.27 -9.63 7.82
N GLU A 313 61.75 -10.79 8.21
CA GLU A 313 62.47 -12.06 8.02
C GLU A 313 62.61 -12.42 6.54
N ILE A 314 61.53 -12.25 5.74
CA ILE A 314 61.57 -12.44 4.29
C ILE A 314 62.57 -11.50 3.64
N GLU A 315 62.60 -10.20 4.02
CA GLU A 315 63.53 -9.22 3.48
C GLU A 315 64.98 -9.55 3.90
N THR A 316 65.14 -10.01 5.15
CA THR A 316 66.43 -10.49 5.66
C THR A 316 66.90 -11.73 4.94
N ALA A 317 66.03 -12.67 4.68
CA ALA A 317 66.31 -13.87 3.90
C ALA A 317 66.63 -13.55 2.44
N ARG A 318 65.98 -12.54 1.89
CA ARG A 318 66.23 -12.01 0.53
C ARG A 318 67.63 -11.39 0.43
N THR A 319 67.96 -10.53 1.37
CA THR A 319 69.30 -9.86 1.43
C THR A 319 70.42 -10.88 1.64
N LYS A 320 70.21 -11.90 2.47
CA LYS A 320 71.14 -13.00 2.70
C LYS A 320 71.15 -14.06 1.59
N LYS A 321 70.33 -13.90 0.54
CA LYS A 321 70.20 -14.85 -0.58
C LYS A 321 69.84 -16.30 -0.11
N VAL A 322 69.05 -16.41 0.94
CA VAL A 322 68.62 -17.71 1.51
C VAL A 322 67.24 -18.13 0.95
N LEU A 323 66.53 -17.22 0.30
CA LEU A 323 65.24 -17.56 -0.38
C LEU A 323 65.50 -18.40 -1.61
N PRO A 324 64.64 -19.39 -1.89
CA PRO A 324 64.75 -20.20 -3.11
C PRO A 324 64.73 -19.27 -4.36
N PRO A 325 65.49 -19.62 -5.38
CA PRO A 325 65.44 -18.90 -6.65
C PRO A 325 64.02 -19.04 -7.29
N PRO A 326 63.66 -18.13 -8.24
CA PRO A 326 62.31 -18.07 -8.80
C PRO A 326 61.89 -19.25 -9.67
N TYR A 327 62.68 -20.25 -9.79
CA TYR A 327 62.43 -21.48 -10.57
C TYR A 327 62.34 -22.68 -9.61
N LYS A 328 61.46 -23.61 -9.96
CA LYS A 328 61.23 -24.83 -9.15
C LYS A 328 62.34 -25.86 -9.32
N PRO A 329 62.69 -26.58 -8.22
CA PRO A 329 63.70 -27.66 -8.30
C PRO A 329 63.35 -28.69 -9.40
N GLU A 330 62.07 -29.08 -9.50
CA GLU A 330 61.60 -30.05 -10.49
C GLU A 330 61.91 -29.60 -11.94
N ALA A 331 61.81 -28.29 -12.21
CA ALA A 331 62.17 -27.76 -13.54
C ALA A 331 63.65 -27.86 -13.85
N LEU A 332 64.53 -27.73 -12.82
CA LEU A 332 65.99 -27.89 -12.99
C LEU A 332 66.35 -29.37 -13.14
N GLU A 333 65.67 -30.25 -12.41
CA GLU A 333 65.81 -31.71 -12.55
C GLU A 333 65.38 -32.19 -13.94
N GLU A 334 64.28 -31.63 -14.45
CA GLU A 334 63.80 -31.93 -15.79
C GLU A 334 64.78 -31.47 -16.88
N LEU A 335 65.38 -30.28 -16.72
CA LEU A 335 66.43 -29.80 -17.63
C LEU A 335 67.66 -30.69 -17.65
N LEU A 336 68.10 -31.20 -16.46
CA LEU A 336 69.21 -32.15 -16.37
C LEU A 336 68.86 -33.50 -16.94
N ALA A 337 67.61 -33.99 -16.76
CA ALA A 337 67.10 -35.26 -17.28
C ALA A 337 66.98 -35.21 -18.80
N GLN A 338 66.50 -34.10 -19.36
CA GLN A 338 66.34 -33.89 -20.82
C GLN A 338 67.70 -33.57 -21.49
N ALA A 339 68.73 -33.22 -20.69
CA ALA A 339 70.04 -32.80 -21.19
C ALA A 339 69.95 -31.61 -22.17
N ILE A 340 68.90 -30.77 -22.06
CA ILE A 340 68.68 -29.60 -22.88
C ILE A 340 68.34 -28.38 -22.01
N CYS A 341 69.06 -27.28 -22.16
CA CYS A 341 68.80 -26.03 -21.45
C CYS A 341 67.53 -25.36 -22.00
N ILE A 342 66.88 -24.55 -21.19
CA ILE A 342 65.70 -23.72 -21.64
C ILE A 342 66.00 -22.86 -22.85
N CYS A 343 67.27 -22.47 -23.11
CA CYS A 343 67.68 -21.75 -24.29
C CYS A 343 67.96 -22.66 -25.51
N GLY A 344 67.66 -23.99 -25.44
CA GLY A 344 67.82 -24.93 -26.50
C GLY A 344 69.23 -25.47 -26.74
N ARG A 345 70.20 -25.20 -25.87
CA ARG A 345 71.56 -25.73 -25.92
C ARG A 345 71.62 -27.08 -25.21
N ASP A 346 72.43 -28.02 -25.74
CA ASP A 346 72.68 -29.29 -25.10
C ASP A 346 73.45 -29.10 -23.77
N LEU A 347 72.99 -29.77 -22.73
CA LEU A 347 73.65 -29.85 -21.43
C LEU A 347 74.52 -31.12 -21.35
N GLU A 348 75.65 -31.12 -22.04
CA GLU A 348 76.57 -32.27 -22.00
C GLU A 348 77.05 -32.52 -20.56
N ALA A 349 77.12 -33.80 -20.19
CA ALA A 349 77.59 -34.20 -18.88
C ALA A 349 79.00 -33.65 -18.59
N ASN A 350 79.20 -32.99 -17.44
CA ASN A 350 80.39 -32.28 -17.02
C ASN A 350 80.70 -30.94 -17.74
N SER A 351 79.82 -30.44 -18.62
CA SER A 351 79.98 -29.10 -19.20
C SER A 351 79.80 -28.02 -18.10
N ASP A 352 80.37 -26.83 -18.34
CA ASP A 352 80.24 -25.72 -17.40
C ASP A 352 78.75 -25.31 -17.26
N SER A 353 77.95 -25.50 -18.27
CA SER A 353 76.50 -25.24 -18.25
C SER A 353 75.78 -26.29 -17.40
N CYS A 354 76.10 -27.57 -17.52
CA CYS A 354 75.54 -28.65 -16.68
C CYS A 354 75.92 -28.43 -15.18
N LYS A 355 77.20 -28.19 -14.93
CA LYS A 355 77.68 -27.83 -13.59
C LYS A 355 76.98 -26.61 -13.00
N HIS A 356 76.64 -25.62 -13.83
CA HIS A 356 75.90 -24.45 -13.38
C HIS A 356 74.47 -24.80 -12.96
N VAL A 357 73.76 -25.63 -13.74
CA VAL A 357 72.39 -26.10 -13.40
C VAL A 357 72.47 -26.98 -12.17
N GLU A 358 73.45 -27.93 -12.07
CA GLU A 358 73.64 -28.72 -10.86
C GLU A 358 73.97 -27.86 -9.64
N SER A 359 74.78 -26.80 -9.80
CA SER A 359 75.08 -25.86 -8.70
C SER A 359 73.84 -25.07 -8.25
N LEU A 360 72.95 -24.81 -9.18
CA LEU A 360 71.65 -24.17 -8.88
C LEU A 360 70.77 -25.18 -8.11
N LEU A 361 70.68 -26.43 -8.57
CA LEU A 361 69.92 -27.47 -7.88
C LEU A 361 70.50 -27.76 -6.47
N ALA A 362 71.83 -27.80 -6.34
CA ALA A 362 72.48 -27.99 -5.04
C ALA A 362 72.18 -26.86 -4.03
N LYS A 363 71.87 -25.65 -4.54
CA LYS A 363 71.46 -24.55 -3.68
C LYS A 363 70.07 -24.81 -3.06
N PHE A 364 69.21 -25.60 -3.68
CA PHE A 364 67.93 -26.00 -3.07
C PHE A 364 68.12 -27.02 -1.96
N ALA A 365 69.11 -27.95 -2.10
CA ALA A 365 69.41 -28.92 -1.07
C ALA A 365 69.93 -28.29 0.26
N GLY A 366 70.47 -27.07 0.17
CA GLY A 366 70.91 -26.32 1.31
C GLY A 366 69.90 -25.30 1.88
N LEU A 367 68.75 -25.19 1.25
CA LEU A 367 67.68 -24.28 1.72
C LEU A 367 66.99 -24.91 2.90
N SER A 368 66.91 -24.20 4.01
CA SER A 368 66.14 -24.62 5.17
C SER A 368 64.63 -24.64 4.81
N GLU A 369 63.88 -25.56 5.40
CA GLU A 369 62.39 -25.60 5.30
C GLU A 369 61.78 -24.26 5.55
N ILE A 370 62.39 -23.42 6.41
CA ILE A 370 62.01 -22.04 6.71
C ILE A 370 62.10 -21.15 5.47
N GLY A 371 63.16 -21.27 4.63
CA GLY A 371 63.29 -20.47 3.41
C GLY A 371 62.20 -20.72 2.38
N THR A 372 61.78 -21.97 2.23
CA THR A 372 60.68 -22.41 1.36
C THR A 372 59.35 -21.86 1.87
N LEU A 373 59.05 -22.03 3.16
CA LEU A 373 57.84 -21.47 3.80
C LEU A 373 57.75 -19.91 3.69
N LEU A 374 58.87 -19.24 3.86
CA LEU A 374 58.96 -17.77 3.71
C LEU A 374 58.62 -17.34 2.26
N SER A 375 59.09 -18.10 1.27
CA SER A 375 58.76 -17.84 -0.15
C SER A 375 57.29 -18.04 -0.47
N GLU A 376 56.67 -19.12 0.06
CA GLU A 376 55.24 -19.40 -0.11
C GLU A 376 54.36 -18.36 0.56
N LEU A 377 54.79 -17.76 1.66
CA LEU A 377 54.04 -16.75 2.37
C LEU A 377 54.08 -15.37 1.71
N GLN A 378 54.94 -15.11 0.72
CA GLN A 378 55.05 -13.78 0.09
C GLN A 378 53.76 -13.29 -0.53
N GLN A 379 53.06 -14.10 -1.34
CA GLN A 379 51.80 -13.70 -1.99
C GLN A 379 50.65 -13.52 -1.00
N PRO A 380 50.38 -14.49 -0.08
CA PRO A 380 49.35 -14.30 0.94
C PRO A 380 49.58 -13.06 1.80
N LEU A 381 50.86 -12.79 2.22
CA LEU A 381 51.19 -11.60 3.00
C LEU A 381 50.91 -10.30 2.26
N GLN A 382 51.28 -10.22 0.97
CA GLN A 382 50.94 -9.03 0.14
C GLN A 382 49.44 -8.80 0.06
N TYR A 383 48.66 -9.84 -0.10
CA TYR A 383 47.19 -9.76 -0.14
C TYR A 383 46.62 -9.25 1.20
N VAL A 384 47.11 -9.78 2.33
CA VAL A 384 46.67 -9.36 3.66
C VAL A 384 47.13 -7.93 3.94
N LYS A 385 48.34 -7.56 3.57
CA LYS A 385 48.87 -6.21 3.71
C LYS A 385 48.05 -5.18 2.94
N ALA A 386 47.75 -5.42 1.68
CA ALA A 386 46.91 -4.53 0.88
C ALA A 386 45.54 -4.27 1.53
N ARG A 387 44.99 -5.29 2.23
CA ARG A 387 43.78 -5.14 3.03
C ARG A 387 43.98 -4.29 4.29
N ILE A 388 45.13 -4.41 4.94
CA ILE A 388 45.44 -3.62 6.13
C ILE A 388 45.74 -2.16 5.75
N ASP A 389 46.52 -1.92 4.71
CA ASP A 389 46.96 -0.58 4.30
C ASP A 389 45.79 0.31 3.83
N GLY A 390 44.76 -0.26 3.16
CA GLY A 390 43.56 0.47 2.77
C GLY A 390 42.50 0.59 3.88
N SER A 391 42.75 0.01 5.05
CA SER A 391 41.74 -0.06 6.13
C SER A 391 41.65 1.17 7.04
N PRO A 392 42.70 1.98 7.30
CA PRO A 392 42.64 3.11 8.22
C PRO A 392 41.67 4.20 7.77
N GLU A 393 41.66 4.53 6.49
CA GLU A 393 40.75 5.54 5.90
C GLU A 393 39.28 5.08 5.99
N THR A 394 39.01 3.82 5.69
CA THR A 394 37.67 3.25 5.82
C THR A 394 37.20 3.25 7.27
N LEU A 395 38.05 2.89 8.21
CA LEU A 395 37.76 2.91 9.64
C LEU A 395 37.45 4.32 10.11
N GLN A 396 38.34 5.28 9.77
CA GLN A 396 38.18 6.66 10.17
C GLN A 396 36.90 7.26 9.62
N SER A 397 36.62 7.10 8.32
CA SER A 397 35.42 7.63 7.69
C SER A 397 34.14 7.00 8.30
N THR A 398 34.14 5.69 8.58
CA THR A 398 33.02 5.03 9.22
C THR A 398 32.81 5.49 10.66
N GLN A 399 33.89 5.69 11.42
CA GLN A 399 33.81 6.26 12.77
C GLN A 399 33.31 7.71 12.78
N GLU A 400 33.73 8.53 11.82
CA GLU A 400 33.27 9.90 11.68
C GLU A 400 31.74 9.92 11.34
N ARG A 401 31.28 9.02 10.48
CA ARG A 401 29.85 8.86 10.19
C ARG A 401 29.04 8.42 11.40
N ILE A 402 29.55 7.49 12.21
CA ILE A 402 28.91 7.09 13.47
C ILE A 402 28.82 8.27 14.43
N LYS A 403 29.94 9.00 14.64
CA LYS A 403 29.97 10.16 15.52
C LYS A 403 29.04 11.28 15.04
N SER A 404 29.04 11.57 13.75
CA SER A 404 28.12 12.55 13.15
C SER A 404 26.67 12.15 13.35
N ALA A 405 26.31 10.90 13.05
CA ALA A 405 24.96 10.39 13.25
C ALA A 405 24.52 10.45 14.73
N GLN A 406 25.41 10.08 15.66
CA GLN A 406 25.13 10.18 17.10
C GLN A 406 24.94 11.63 17.57
N LEU A 407 25.74 12.55 17.03
CA LEU A 407 25.61 13.97 17.36
C LEU A 407 24.30 14.55 16.83
N ASP A 408 23.94 14.19 15.59
CA ASP A 408 22.67 14.62 14.97
C ASP A 408 21.48 14.07 15.75
N GLU A 409 21.51 12.77 16.12
CA GLU A 409 20.49 12.12 16.93
C GLU A 409 20.35 12.78 18.31
N SER A 410 21.50 13.04 18.97
CA SER A 410 21.52 13.70 20.28
C SER A 410 20.93 15.11 20.22
N LYS A 411 21.31 15.91 19.21
CA LYS A 411 20.76 17.26 19.01
C LYS A 411 19.26 17.23 18.73
N ALA A 412 18.81 16.29 17.89
CA ALA A 412 17.40 16.16 17.61
C ALA A 412 16.59 15.71 18.84
N MET A 413 17.13 14.79 19.64
CA MET A 413 16.53 14.35 20.91
C MET A 413 16.49 15.46 21.96
N GLU A 414 17.52 16.30 22.04
CA GLU A 414 17.53 17.46 22.93
C GLU A 414 16.41 18.45 22.57
N GLN A 415 16.30 18.80 21.28
CA GLN A 415 15.20 19.67 20.81
C GLN A 415 13.83 19.04 21.04
N LEU A 416 13.70 17.73 20.80
CA LEU A 416 12.48 16.98 21.13
C LEU A 416 12.12 17.04 22.61
N SER A 417 13.12 16.94 23.49
CA SER A 417 12.88 17.03 24.94
C SER A 417 12.35 18.41 25.35
N VAL A 418 12.90 19.49 24.77
CA VAL A 418 12.45 20.86 25.00
C VAL A 418 11.01 21.07 24.50
N ILE A 419 10.70 20.57 23.30
CA ILE A 419 9.35 20.68 22.73
C ILE A 419 8.34 19.86 23.55
N LYS A 420 8.70 18.62 23.95
CA LYS A 420 7.89 17.79 24.82
C LYS A 420 7.64 18.45 26.17
N GLN A 421 8.63 19.16 26.70
CA GLN A 421 8.52 19.90 27.96
C GLN A 421 7.60 21.13 27.81
N LYS A 422 7.65 21.84 26.69
CA LYS A 422 6.69 22.92 26.36
C LYS A 422 5.26 22.41 26.21
N LEU A 423 5.08 21.27 25.54
CA LEU A 423 3.77 20.62 25.38
C LEU A 423 3.23 20.08 26.72
N ALA A 424 4.11 19.61 27.60
CA ALA A 424 3.74 19.15 28.95
C ALA A 424 3.46 20.30 29.95
N GLY A 425 4.01 21.48 29.67
CA GLY A 425 3.83 22.67 30.54
C GLY A 425 2.52 23.44 30.29
N HIS A 426 1.79 23.14 29.24
CA HIS A 426 0.41 23.59 29.05
C HIS A 426 -0.49 22.56 29.73
N ASP A 427 -0.90 22.86 30.94
CA ASP A 427 -1.56 22.01 31.92
C ASP A 427 -3.01 21.67 31.56
N ASP A 428 -3.19 21.08 30.39
CA ASP A 428 -4.38 20.31 30.08
C ASP A 428 -4.05 18.84 30.27
N ALA A 429 -4.57 18.25 31.35
CA ALA A 429 -4.43 16.82 31.62
C ALA A 429 -4.79 15.95 30.40
N GLN A 430 -5.64 16.48 29.54
CA GLN A 430 -5.99 15.88 28.24
C GLN A 430 -4.83 15.85 27.26
N ILE A 431 -4.02 16.92 27.17
CA ILE A 431 -2.89 17.01 26.23
C ILE A 431 -1.79 16.02 26.63
N SER A 432 -1.48 15.98 27.93
CA SER A 432 -0.51 15.01 28.47
C SER A 432 -0.98 13.55 28.25
N PHE A 433 -2.27 13.28 28.42
CA PHE A 433 -2.86 11.97 28.17
C PHE A 433 -2.82 11.59 26.67
N ILE A 434 -3.13 12.53 25.78
CA ILE A 434 -3.08 12.30 24.33
C ILE A 434 -1.64 12.07 23.87
N ALA A 435 -0.69 12.90 24.36
CA ALA A 435 0.74 12.73 24.03
C ALA A 435 1.27 11.36 24.51
N LYS A 436 0.88 10.94 25.72
CA LYS A 436 1.26 9.64 26.26
C LYS A 436 0.67 8.48 25.43
N LYS A 437 -0.62 8.56 25.07
CA LYS A 437 -1.25 7.56 24.19
C LYS A 437 -0.58 7.50 22.82
N HIS A 438 -0.23 8.64 22.24
CA HIS A 438 0.51 8.71 20.98
C HIS A 438 1.86 7.99 21.08
N ASP A 439 2.65 8.27 22.13
CA ASP A 439 3.95 7.64 22.33
C ASP A 439 3.85 6.12 22.59
N GLU A 440 2.84 5.68 23.31
CA GLU A 440 2.55 4.26 23.55
C GLU A 440 2.16 3.54 22.23
N ALA A 441 1.26 4.14 21.46
CA ALA A 441 0.83 3.60 20.18
C ALA A 441 1.98 3.53 19.16
N LYS A 442 2.85 4.57 19.12
CA LYS A 442 4.03 4.59 18.26
C LYS A 442 5.01 3.46 18.59
N LYS A 443 5.32 3.26 19.88
CA LYS A 443 6.20 2.16 20.31
C LYS A 443 5.60 0.78 20.01
N ALA A 444 4.30 0.65 20.20
CA ALA A 444 3.58 -0.58 19.87
C ALA A 444 3.65 -0.86 18.36
N LEU A 445 3.47 0.16 17.52
CA LEU A 445 3.57 0.06 16.07
C LEU A 445 4.98 -0.36 15.62
N GLU A 446 6.02 0.27 16.16
CA GLU A 446 7.43 -0.10 15.86
C GLU A 446 7.72 -1.57 16.22
N SER A 447 7.26 -2.01 17.38
CA SER A 447 7.39 -3.42 17.80
C SER A 447 6.62 -4.37 16.88
N LEU A 448 5.43 -3.98 16.48
CA LEU A 448 4.57 -4.77 15.59
C LEU A 448 5.18 -4.92 14.20
N LEU A 449 5.75 -3.85 13.64
CA LEU A 449 6.45 -3.88 12.35
C LEU A 449 7.65 -4.83 12.36
N LEU A 450 8.39 -4.89 13.46
CA LEU A 450 9.48 -5.86 13.61
C LEU A 450 8.97 -7.30 13.63
N GLN A 451 7.82 -7.56 14.26
CA GLN A 451 7.19 -8.88 14.28
C GLN A 451 6.69 -9.29 12.89
N ILE A 452 6.04 -8.37 12.16
CA ILE A 452 5.60 -8.58 10.78
C ILE A 452 6.79 -8.94 9.90
N GLY A 453 7.86 -8.16 9.90
CA GLY A 453 9.06 -8.44 9.11
C GLY A 453 9.78 -9.76 9.48
N SER A 454 9.63 -10.24 10.74
CA SER A 454 10.11 -11.56 11.15
C SER A 454 9.25 -12.68 10.57
N LEU A 455 7.93 -12.51 10.61
CA LEU A 455 6.98 -13.49 10.05
C LEU A 455 7.08 -13.58 8.52
N GLU A 456 7.29 -12.47 7.84
CA GLU A 456 7.51 -12.45 6.38
C GLU A 456 8.75 -13.26 5.97
N ARG A 457 9.85 -13.13 6.71
CA ARG A 457 11.05 -13.97 6.48
C ARG A 457 10.78 -15.45 6.72
N GLN A 458 10.08 -15.77 7.81
CA GLN A 458 9.70 -17.16 8.08
C GLN A 458 8.80 -17.72 6.99
N LEU A 459 7.90 -16.92 6.44
CA LEU A 459 7.03 -17.29 5.33
C LEU A 459 7.84 -17.63 4.08
N GLU A 460 8.83 -16.80 3.75
CA GLU A 460 9.71 -17.02 2.60
C GLU A 460 10.51 -18.31 2.76
N ASP A 461 11.15 -18.53 3.92
CA ASP A 461 11.88 -19.77 4.22
C ASP A 461 10.99 -21.03 4.08
N GLN A 462 9.72 -20.95 4.54
CA GLN A 462 8.79 -22.07 4.41
C GLN A 462 8.33 -22.28 2.96
N ARG A 463 8.16 -21.22 2.18
CA ARG A 463 7.81 -21.29 0.75
C ARG A 463 8.93 -21.95 -0.07
N GLU A 464 10.18 -21.55 0.18
CA GLU A 464 11.35 -22.20 -0.45
C GLU A 464 11.40 -23.70 -0.12
N ARG A 465 11.19 -24.03 1.15
CA ARG A 465 11.14 -25.44 1.58
C ARG A 465 10.02 -26.22 0.90
N LEU A 466 8.82 -25.64 0.79
CA LEU A 466 7.68 -26.25 0.11
C LEU A 466 8.00 -26.52 -1.37
N ALA A 467 8.66 -25.57 -2.05
CA ALA A 467 9.07 -25.73 -3.44
C ALA A 467 10.06 -26.86 -3.63
N LEU A 468 11.02 -27.03 -2.71
CA LEU A 468 11.96 -28.17 -2.74
C LEU A 468 11.25 -29.52 -2.57
N ILE A 469 10.38 -29.64 -1.56
CA ILE A 469 9.62 -30.88 -1.32
C ILE A 469 8.75 -31.23 -2.54
N ARG A 470 8.12 -30.23 -3.14
CA ARG A 470 7.33 -30.40 -4.36
C ARG A 470 8.16 -30.96 -5.51
N LYS A 471 9.35 -30.42 -5.75
CA LYS A 471 10.29 -30.92 -6.76
C LYS A 471 10.70 -32.38 -6.48
N ASP A 472 10.89 -32.75 -5.23
CA ASP A 472 11.22 -34.12 -4.84
C ASP A 472 10.03 -35.08 -5.07
N ILE A 473 8.78 -34.66 -4.80
CA ILE A 473 7.56 -35.41 -5.14
C ILE A 473 7.50 -35.64 -6.67
N GLU A 474 7.76 -34.65 -7.46
CA GLU A 474 7.75 -34.73 -8.92
C GLU A 474 8.82 -35.70 -9.45
N ASN A 475 10.03 -35.61 -8.91
CA ASN A 475 11.14 -36.53 -9.25
C ASN A 475 10.79 -37.98 -8.92
N GLU A 476 10.23 -38.25 -7.75
CA GLU A 476 9.81 -39.59 -7.33
C GLU A 476 8.66 -40.10 -8.21
N ALA A 477 7.68 -39.27 -8.55
CA ALA A 477 6.56 -39.62 -9.40
C ALA A 477 6.98 -39.92 -10.85
N THR A 478 7.98 -39.20 -11.38
CA THR A 478 8.48 -39.41 -12.75
C THR A 478 9.05 -40.84 -12.95
N SER A 479 9.55 -41.43 -11.88
CA SER A 479 10.12 -42.81 -11.91
C SER A 479 9.07 -43.92 -11.96
N LYS A 480 7.76 -43.62 -11.81
CA LYS A 480 6.68 -44.59 -11.66
C LYS A 480 5.57 -44.43 -12.71
N GLU A 481 5.29 -45.52 -13.42
CA GLU A 481 4.31 -45.54 -14.51
C GLU A 481 2.88 -45.18 -14.04
N LYS A 482 2.49 -45.66 -12.82
CA LYS A 482 1.19 -45.39 -12.21
C LYS A 482 0.95 -43.90 -11.86
N SER A 483 2.00 -43.14 -11.66
CA SER A 483 1.92 -41.71 -11.31
C SER A 483 1.87 -40.78 -12.53
N ARG A 484 2.06 -41.32 -13.74
CA ARG A 484 2.27 -40.53 -14.95
C ARG A 484 1.07 -39.63 -15.31
N GLU A 485 -0.14 -40.17 -15.17
CA GLU A 485 -1.36 -39.41 -15.48
C GLU A 485 -1.62 -38.29 -14.44
N ALA A 486 -1.45 -38.59 -13.15
CA ALA A 486 -1.57 -37.64 -12.08
C ALA A 486 -0.52 -36.51 -12.21
N LEU A 487 0.72 -36.88 -12.56
CA LEU A 487 1.79 -35.92 -12.81
C LEU A 487 1.51 -35.02 -14.03
N GLN A 488 0.91 -35.54 -15.08
CA GLN A 488 0.49 -34.74 -16.25
C GLN A 488 -0.59 -33.75 -15.87
N ARG A 489 -1.60 -34.13 -15.09
CA ARG A 489 -2.64 -33.24 -14.58
C ARG A 489 -2.05 -32.14 -13.71
N GLN A 490 -1.14 -32.48 -12.82
CA GLN A 490 -0.47 -31.50 -11.96
C GLN A 490 0.36 -30.50 -12.79
N ARG A 491 1.15 -30.98 -13.75
CA ARG A 491 1.94 -30.10 -14.64
C ARG A 491 1.04 -29.16 -15.47
N PHE A 492 -0.10 -29.66 -15.93
CA PHE A 492 -1.08 -28.84 -16.65
C PHE A 492 -1.66 -27.76 -15.73
N ALA A 493 -2.06 -28.13 -14.51
CA ALA A 493 -2.58 -27.16 -13.53
C ALA A 493 -1.55 -26.10 -13.16
N GLU A 494 -0.28 -26.51 -13.00
CA GLU A 494 0.82 -25.59 -12.75
C GLU A 494 1.07 -24.61 -13.90
N ALA A 495 1.12 -25.12 -15.12
CA ALA A 495 1.28 -24.28 -16.30
C ALA A 495 0.13 -23.26 -16.42
N THR A 496 -1.11 -23.72 -16.13
CA THR A 496 -2.30 -22.86 -16.12
C THR A 496 -2.21 -21.79 -15.00
N LEU A 497 -1.80 -22.18 -13.80
CA LEU A 497 -1.60 -21.28 -12.67
C LEU A 497 -0.53 -20.22 -13.00
N ASN A 498 0.61 -20.64 -13.56
CA ASN A 498 1.69 -19.72 -13.92
C ASN A 498 1.25 -18.74 -15.02
N THR A 499 0.48 -19.21 -16.00
CA THR A 499 -0.10 -18.35 -17.05
C THR A 499 -1.09 -17.35 -16.46
N ALA A 500 -2.00 -17.81 -15.59
CA ALA A 500 -2.97 -16.93 -14.93
C ALA A 500 -2.28 -15.90 -14.04
N ARG A 501 -1.22 -16.29 -13.32
CA ARG A 501 -0.42 -15.38 -12.49
C ARG A 501 0.28 -14.33 -13.33
N GLY A 502 0.94 -14.73 -14.42
CA GLY A 502 1.59 -13.79 -15.33
C GLY A 502 0.59 -12.83 -15.99
N MET A 503 -0.63 -13.28 -16.29
CA MET A 503 -1.72 -12.40 -16.73
C MET A 503 -2.13 -11.42 -15.64
N TYR A 504 -2.33 -11.89 -14.40
CA TYR A 504 -2.67 -11.05 -13.27
C TYR A 504 -1.63 -9.96 -13.02
N GLU A 505 -0.36 -10.32 -12.96
CA GLU A 505 0.76 -9.38 -12.76
C GLU A 505 0.80 -8.35 -13.88
N ASN A 506 0.77 -8.79 -15.14
CA ASN A 506 0.83 -7.90 -16.30
C ASN A 506 -0.36 -6.93 -16.36
N PHE A 507 -1.59 -7.43 -16.17
CA PHE A 507 -2.77 -6.56 -16.18
C PHE A 507 -2.79 -5.61 -14.97
N SER A 508 -2.36 -6.07 -13.80
CA SER A 508 -2.26 -5.23 -12.61
C SER A 508 -1.30 -4.07 -12.82
N ASP A 509 -0.13 -4.33 -13.42
CA ASP A 509 0.86 -3.31 -13.74
C ASP A 509 0.35 -2.33 -14.81
N GLN A 510 -0.24 -2.83 -15.89
CA GLN A 510 -0.81 -1.98 -16.95
C GLN A 510 -1.90 -1.04 -16.41
N VAL A 511 -2.80 -1.55 -15.56
CA VAL A 511 -3.85 -0.73 -14.98
C VAL A 511 -3.29 0.24 -13.96
N ARG A 512 -2.33 -0.17 -13.13
CA ARG A 512 -1.64 0.71 -12.18
C ARG A 512 -0.97 1.89 -12.90
N GLU A 513 -0.24 1.61 -13.98
CA GLU A 513 0.40 2.64 -14.81
C GLU A 513 -0.63 3.59 -15.44
N LYS A 514 -1.69 3.03 -16.03
CA LYS A 514 -2.77 3.82 -16.62
C LYS A 514 -3.45 4.71 -15.58
N VAL A 515 -3.75 4.18 -14.40
CA VAL A 515 -4.33 4.97 -13.30
C VAL A 515 -3.35 6.06 -12.85
N ALA A 516 -2.04 5.78 -12.79
CA ALA A 516 -1.04 6.77 -12.44
C ALA A 516 -0.95 7.92 -13.46
N GLU A 517 -0.99 7.60 -14.75
CA GLU A 517 -0.98 8.59 -15.83
C GLU A 517 -2.23 9.50 -15.78
N GLU A 518 -3.42 8.91 -15.75
CA GLU A 518 -4.67 9.66 -15.67
C GLU A 518 -4.78 10.46 -14.36
N LEU A 519 -4.37 9.87 -13.22
CA LEU A 519 -4.32 10.57 -11.93
C LEU A 519 -3.40 11.78 -11.98
N ASN A 520 -2.24 11.66 -12.63
CA ASN A 520 -1.35 12.79 -12.81
C ASN A 520 -1.99 13.89 -13.64
N GLU A 521 -2.65 13.56 -14.76
CA GLU A 521 -3.32 14.54 -15.62
C GLU A 521 -4.43 15.27 -14.84
N GLU A 522 -5.29 14.54 -14.17
CA GLU A 522 -6.37 15.10 -13.35
C GLU A 522 -5.82 15.96 -12.21
N PHE A 523 -4.84 15.47 -11.44
CA PHE A 523 -4.24 16.22 -10.35
C PHE A 523 -3.54 17.49 -10.83
N GLN A 524 -2.75 17.42 -11.91
CA GLN A 524 -2.09 18.60 -12.50
C GLN A 524 -3.10 19.62 -13.03
N SER A 525 -4.28 19.18 -13.50
CA SER A 525 -5.36 20.07 -13.89
C SER A 525 -5.94 20.84 -12.70
N MET A 526 -5.93 20.20 -11.53
CA MET A 526 -6.58 20.66 -10.28
C MET A 526 -5.70 21.50 -9.37
N ILE A 527 -4.41 21.55 -9.58
CA ILE A 527 -3.50 22.33 -8.73
C ILE A 527 -3.10 23.65 -9.39
N TRP A 528 -2.97 24.73 -8.56
CA TRP A 528 -2.47 26.01 -9.06
C TRP A 528 -0.94 26.01 -9.25
N LYS A 529 -0.20 25.19 -8.47
CA LYS A 529 1.26 25.03 -8.53
C LYS A 529 1.71 24.05 -9.63
N LYS A 530 1.20 24.17 -10.84
CA LYS A 530 1.43 23.21 -11.96
C LYS A 530 2.88 22.78 -12.21
N ASN A 531 3.85 23.66 -11.94
CA ASN A 531 5.27 23.38 -12.17
C ASN A 531 6.05 22.98 -10.91
N PHE A 532 5.40 22.87 -9.78
CA PHE A 532 6.03 22.60 -8.51
C PHE A 532 6.22 21.09 -8.27
N PHE A 533 5.24 20.28 -8.63
CA PHE A 533 5.27 18.83 -8.43
C PHE A 533 5.82 18.08 -9.64
N LYS A 534 6.53 16.97 -9.37
CA LYS A 534 6.80 15.93 -10.38
C LYS A 534 5.47 15.26 -10.78
N PRO A 535 5.44 14.51 -11.89
CA PRO A 535 4.28 13.68 -12.19
C PRO A 535 3.93 12.76 -11.01
N VAL A 536 2.66 12.66 -10.71
CA VAL A 536 2.16 11.71 -9.71
C VAL A 536 2.46 10.29 -10.19
N GLN A 537 2.97 9.45 -9.31
CA GLN A 537 3.30 8.06 -9.60
C GLN A 537 2.59 7.15 -8.61
N ILE A 538 2.32 5.92 -9.03
CA ILE A 538 1.88 4.84 -8.15
C ILE A 538 2.96 3.76 -8.21
N ASP A 539 3.62 3.51 -7.08
CA ASP A 539 4.70 2.50 -7.00
C ASP A 539 4.15 1.06 -7.06
N ASP A 540 5.07 0.09 -7.05
CA ASP A 540 4.71 -1.34 -7.10
C ASP A 540 3.90 -1.81 -5.88
N ASP A 541 4.01 -1.11 -4.76
CA ASP A 541 3.21 -1.32 -3.55
C ASP A 541 1.88 -0.56 -3.58
N TYR A 542 1.51 0.05 -4.71
CA TYR A 542 0.31 0.89 -4.88
C TYR A 542 0.29 2.16 -4.01
N ARG A 543 1.45 2.66 -3.62
CA ARG A 543 1.54 3.94 -2.93
C ARG A 543 1.52 5.08 -3.95
N VAL A 544 0.72 6.12 -3.67
CA VAL A 544 0.68 7.33 -4.49
C VAL A 544 1.83 8.24 -4.09
N LEU A 545 2.75 8.50 -5.00
CA LEU A 545 3.95 9.31 -4.79
C LEU A 545 3.75 10.71 -5.38
N VAL A 546 3.78 11.72 -4.51
CA VAL A 546 3.73 13.14 -4.90
C VAL A 546 4.99 13.83 -4.37
N SER A 547 5.86 14.28 -5.26
CA SER A 547 7.15 14.88 -4.89
C SER A 547 7.36 16.21 -5.60
N PRO A 548 7.99 17.22 -4.96
CA PRO A 548 8.37 18.46 -5.61
C PRO A 548 9.53 18.24 -6.60
N LYS A 549 9.55 19.02 -7.70
CA LYS A 549 10.60 18.90 -8.74
C LYS A 549 12.02 19.21 -8.22
N LYS A 550 12.15 20.07 -7.22
CA LYS A 550 13.45 20.55 -6.72
C LYS A 550 14.04 19.75 -5.55
N PHE A 551 13.27 18.83 -4.98
CA PHE A 551 13.70 18.07 -3.79
C PHE A 551 13.38 16.60 -4.00
N ASP A 552 14.38 15.72 -3.81
CA ASP A 552 14.20 14.26 -3.88
C ASP A 552 13.67 13.69 -2.53
N VAL A 553 12.62 14.30 -2.00
CA VAL A 553 11.98 13.87 -0.76
C VAL A 553 10.52 13.57 -1.07
N GLU A 554 10.05 12.41 -0.66
CA GLU A 554 8.60 12.11 -0.68
C GLU A 554 7.85 13.10 0.21
N TRP A 555 6.92 13.84 -0.39
CA TRP A 555 6.21 14.94 0.27
C TRP A 555 4.77 14.58 0.66
N ARG A 556 4.48 13.30 0.91
CA ARG A 556 3.13 12.86 1.31
C ARG A 556 2.54 13.65 2.46
N ASN A 557 3.35 13.90 3.49
CA ASN A 557 2.91 14.63 4.69
C ASN A 557 3.00 16.16 4.56
N ALA A 558 3.30 16.66 3.37
CA ALA A 558 3.51 18.08 3.13
C ALA A 558 2.53 18.68 2.11
N LEU A 559 1.58 17.89 1.61
CA LEU A 559 0.45 18.44 0.87
C LEU A 559 -0.42 19.24 1.83
N SER A 560 -0.80 20.46 1.44
CA SER A 560 -1.82 21.22 2.14
C SER A 560 -3.16 20.48 2.09
N ALA A 561 -4.08 20.80 3.00
CA ALA A 561 -5.42 20.21 3.01
C ALA A 561 -6.13 20.32 1.66
N GLY A 562 -5.94 21.46 0.95
CA GLY A 562 -6.49 21.66 -0.39
C GLY A 562 -5.85 20.79 -1.46
N GLU A 563 -4.52 20.63 -1.44
CA GLU A 563 -3.81 19.77 -2.38
C GLU A 563 -4.19 18.29 -2.15
N THR A 564 -4.37 17.89 -0.90
CA THR A 564 -4.86 16.53 -0.55
C THR A 564 -6.30 16.31 -1.06
N ALA A 565 -7.18 17.30 -0.90
CA ALA A 565 -8.53 17.24 -1.43
C ALA A 565 -8.53 17.15 -2.98
N CYS A 566 -7.70 17.95 -3.66
CA CYS A 566 -7.55 17.88 -5.11
C CYS A 566 -7.05 16.49 -5.55
N LEU A 567 -6.08 15.92 -4.86
CA LEU A 567 -5.56 14.57 -5.16
C LEU A 567 -6.65 13.50 -4.99
N ALA A 568 -7.46 13.59 -3.94
CA ALA A 568 -8.54 12.64 -3.69
C ALA A 568 -9.67 12.76 -4.73
N PHE A 569 -10.04 13.97 -5.12
CA PHE A 569 -10.98 14.18 -6.21
C PHE A 569 -10.42 13.67 -7.54
N ALA A 570 -9.17 14.00 -7.86
CA ALA A 570 -8.50 13.51 -9.06
C ALA A 570 -8.51 11.97 -9.09
N PHE A 571 -8.20 11.31 -7.97
CA PHE A 571 -8.24 9.85 -7.88
C PHE A 571 -9.64 9.28 -8.13
N SER A 572 -10.68 9.86 -7.53
CA SER A 572 -12.06 9.41 -7.75
C SER A 572 -12.51 9.59 -9.21
N LEU A 573 -12.12 10.70 -9.86
CA LEU A 573 -12.40 10.93 -11.29
C LEU A 573 -11.62 9.94 -12.16
N THR A 574 -10.34 9.71 -11.87
CA THR A 574 -9.51 8.71 -12.57
C THR A 574 -10.12 7.32 -12.48
N LEU A 575 -10.58 6.89 -11.30
CA LEU A 575 -11.25 5.61 -11.15
C LEU A 575 -12.50 5.51 -12.04
N SER A 576 -13.29 6.59 -12.14
CA SER A 576 -14.45 6.66 -13.04
C SER A 576 -14.05 6.50 -14.50
N ASN A 577 -12.97 7.16 -14.94
CA ASN A 577 -12.47 7.11 -16.31
C ASN A 577 -11.96 5.72 -16.68
N VAL A 578 -11.11 5.15 -15.82
CA VAL A 578 -10.52 3.81 -16.03
C VAL A 578 -11.59 2.72 -16.04
N ALA A 579 -12.63 2.85 -15.19
CA ALA A 579 -13.76 1.91 -15.17
C ALA A 579 -14.55 1.88 -16.47
N GLY A 580 -14.49 2.96 -17.26
CA GLY A 580 -15.34 3.11 -18.45
C GLY A 580 -16.83 3.25 -18.15
N PHE A 581 -17.19 3.48 -16.89
CA PHE A 581 -18.55 3.69 -16.41
C PHE A 581 -18.70 5.07 -15.82
N SER A 582 -19.74 5.80 -16.22
CA SER A 582 -20.13 7.06 -15.59
C SER A 582 -21.13 6.78 -14.47
N TYR A 583 -20.63 6.63 -13.22
CA TYR A 583 -21.50 6.60 -12.03
C TYR A 583 -21.73 8.01 -11.48
N PRO A 584 -22.90 8.27 -10.86
CA PRO A 584 -23.12 9.53 -10.17
C PRO A 584 -22.21 9.64 -8.95
N MET A 585 -21.48 10.75 -8.84
CA MET A 585 -20.65 11.05 -7.68
C MET A 585 -21.48 11.91 -6.72
N VAL A 586 -21.65 11.43 -5.49
CA VAL A 586 -22.35 12.15 -4.42
C VAL A 586 -21.36 12.40 -3.29
N VAL A 587 -21.10 13.67 -3.01
CA VAL A 587 -20.10 14.07 -2.02
C VAL A 587 -20.74 14.98 -0.96
N ASP A 588 -20.68 14.56 0.30
CA ASP A 588 -21.15 15.36 1.44
C ASP A 588 -20.00 16.21 2.00
N SER A 589 -20.23 17.51 2.16
CA SER A 589 -19.29 18.45 2.76
C SER A 589 -17.88 18.42 2.14
N PRO A 590 -17.75 18.56 0.80
CA PRO A 590 -16.48 18.40 0.11
C PRO A 590 -15.42 19.44 0.48
N LEU A 591 -15.85 20.63 0.95
CA LEU A 591 -15.02 21.80 1.21
C LEU A 591 -14.93 22.16 2.71
N GLY A 592 -15.47 21.32 3.60
CA GLY A 592 -15.72 21.68 5.01
C GLY A 592 -14.48 22.12 5.80
N ARG A 593 -13.29 21.65 5.44
CA ARG A 593 -12.03 21.95 6.13
C ARG A 593 -11.07 22.84 5.34
N LEU A 594 -11.52 23.39 4.22
CA LEU A 594 -10.69 24.21 3.35
C LEU A 594 -10.86 25.71 3.66
N ASP A 595 -9.78 26.47 3.52
CA ASP A 595 -9.83 27.94 3.58
C ASP A 595 -10.58 28.52 2.39
N SER A 596 -11.08 29.76 2.51
CA SER A 596 -11.94 30.39 1.51
C SER A 596 -11.32 30.43 0.11
N GLU A 597 -10.03 30.79 -0.01
CA GLU A 597 -9.30 30.84 -1.29
C GLU A 597 -9.17 29.45 -1.92
N VAL A 598 -8.97 28.42 -1.09
CA VAL A 598 -8.86 27.02 -1.55
C VAL A 598 -10.23 26.48 -1.96
N LYS A 599 -11.31 26.88 -1.27
CA LYS A 599 -12.69 26.53 -1.64
C LYS A 599 -13.06 27.04 -3.03
N GLU A 600 -12.79 28.31 -3.31
CA GLU A 600 -13.00 28.91 -4.63
C GLU A 600 -12.22 28.16 -5.71
N PHE A 601 -10.93 27.90 -5.44
CA PHE A 601 -10.06 27.19 -6.37
C PHE A 601 -10.54 25.75 -6.65
N VAL A 602 -10.81 24.95 -5.62
CA VAL A 602 -11.29 23.55 -5.78
C VAL A 602 -12.64 23.54 -6.52
N SER A 603 -13.52 24.51 -6.23
CA SER A 603 -14.80 24.62 -6.93
C SER A 603 -14.63 24.96 -8.41
N SER A 604 -13.70 25.87 -8.74
CA SER A 604 -13.40 26.22 -10.14
C SER A 604 -12.79 25.04 -10.91
N VAL A 605 -12.08 24.18 -10.24
CA VAL A 605 -11.43 23.00 -10.82
C VAL A 605 -12.44 21.87 -11.04
N LEU A 606 -13.30 21.62 -10.07
CA LEU A 606 -14.41 20.67 -10.25
C LEU A 606 -15.27 21.07 -11.45
N ALA A 607 -15.53 22.37 -11.60
CA ALA A 607 -16.23 22.89 -12.74
C ALA A 607 -15.49 22.64 -14.08
N LYS A 608 -14.15 22.81 -14.12
CA LYS A 608 -13.33 22.56 -15.31
C LYS A 608 -13.26 21.07 -15.65
N ALA A 609 -13.10 20.19 -14.65
CA ALA A 609 -13.10 18.74 -14.85
C ALA A 609 -14.42 18.26 -15.48
N LEU A 610 -15.55 18.88 -15.12
CA LEU A 610 -16.84 18.61 -15.74
C LEU A 610 -16.96 19.14 -17.17
N GLN A 611 -16.30 20.27 -17.49
CA GLN A 611 -16.30 20.83 -18.84
C GLN A 611 -15.44 20.07 -19.83
N SER A 612 -14.34 19.47 -19.39
CA SER A 612 -13.40 18.76 -20.28
C SER A 612 -13.98 17.48 -20.89
N GLU A 613 -15.11 16.99 -20.37
CA GLU A 613 -15.74 15.73 -20.79
C GLU A 613 -17.05 15.92 -21.59
N ILE A 614 -17.18 17.03 -22.29
CA ILE A 614 -18.37 17.36 -23.09
C ILE A 614 -18.67 16.34 -24.19
N ASP A 615 -17.68 15.56 -24.63
CA ASP A 615 -17.81 14.59 -25.74
C ASP A 615 -18.10 13.14 -25.31
N SER A 616 -17.98 12.79 -24.03
CA SER A 616 -18.34 11.49 -23.49
C SER A 616 -19.63 11.56 -22.69
N ASP A 617 -20.27 10.42 -22.41
CA ASP A 617 -21.50 10.29 -21.59
C ASP A 617 -21.35 11.00 -20.24
N GLY A 618 -21.65 12.29 -20.21
CA GLY A 618 -21.27 13.25 -19.18
C GLY A 618 -21.53 12.77 -17.75
N LYS A 619 -20.56 13.02 -16.88
CA LYS A 619 -20.62 12.67 -15.45
C LYS A 619 -21.70 13.46 -14.73
N GLN A 620 -22.29 12.85 -13.70
CA GLN A 620 -23.19 13.50 -12.78
C GLN A 620 -22.53 13.69 -11.43
N ILE A 621 -22.50 14.92 -10.92
CA ILE A 621 -21.99 15.25 -9.58
C ILE A 621 -23.07 15.92 -8.76
N LEU A 622 -23.26 15.42 -7.56
CA LEU A 622 -24.16 15.97 -6.55
C LEU A 622 -23.31 16.34 -5.31
N LEU A 623 -23.21 17.65 -5.04
CA LEU A 623 -22.53 18.18 -3.86
C LEU A 623 -23.53 18.54 -2.79
N LEU A 624 -23.34 18.01 -1.59
CA LEU A 624 -24.12 18.37 -0.40
C LEU A 624 -23.28 19.34 0.43
N MET A 625 -23.59 20.63 0.38
CA MET A 625 -22.74 21.69 0.93
C MET A 625 -23.42 22.40 2.08
N THR A 626 -22.63 22.85 3.05
CA THR A 626 -23.11 23.78 4.08
C THR A 626 -23.22 25.20 3.54
N ASP A 627 -23.98 26.08 4.22
CA ASP A 627 -24.04 27.50 3.85
C ASP A 627 -22.65 28.19 3.91
N SER A 628 -21.77 27.70 4.79
CA SER A 628 -20.39 28.20 4.90
C SER A 628 -19.46 27.66 3.80
N GLU A 629 -19.79 26.55 3.19
CA GLU A 629 -19.07 25.98 2.04
C GLU A 629 -19.52 26.64 0.73
N TYR A 630 -20.83 26.82 0.56
CA TYR A 630 -21.42 27.47 -0.62
C TYR A 630 -21.64 28.96 -0.34
N ASN A 631 -20.53 29.69 -0.19
CA ASN A 631 -20.53 31.16 -0.04
C ASN A 631 -20.63 31.86 -1.41
N ALA A 632 -20.60 33.19 -1.41
CA ALA A 632 -20.70 34.01 -2.64
C ALA A 632 -19.55 33.70 -3.62
N ASP A 633 -18.32 33.56 -3.12
CA ASP A 633 -17.13 33.34 -3.93
C ASP A 633 -17.20 31.97 -4.64
N VAL A 634 -17.64 30.92 -3.92
CA VAL A 634 -17.84 29.57 -4.47
C VAL A 634 -19.02 29.58 -5.48
N ALA A 635 -20.09 30.31 -5.19
CA ALA A 635 -21.23 30.44 -6.10
C ALA A 635 -20.81 31.11 -7.41
N ASP A 636 -20.02 32.16 -7.34
CA ASP A 636 -19.49 32.87 -8.53
C ASP A 636 -18.51 31.98 -9.32
N ALA A 637 -17.63 31.22 -8.64
CA ALA A 637 -16.72 30.27 -9.28
C ALA A 637 -17.47 29.19 -10.06
N LEU A 638 -18.63 28.74 -9.56
CA LEU A 638 -19.46 27.69 -10.17
C LEU A 638 -20.53 28.23 -11.13
N ALA A 639 -20.77 29.52 -11.19
CA ALA A 639 -21.89 30.12 -11.95
C ALA A 639 -21.86 29.78 -13.46
N HIS A 640 -20.66 29.65 -14.04
CA HIS A 640 -20.51 29.32 -15.46
C HIS A 640 -21.02 27.90 -15.79
N MET A 641 -21.04 26.98 -14.80
CA MET A 641 -21.57 25.63 -14.93
C MET A 641 -23.10 25.57 -14.84
N LYS A 642 -23.74 26.68 -14.47
CA LYS A 642 -25.18 26.76 -14.24
C LYS A 642 -25.71 25.61 -13.36
N PRO A 643 -25.17 25.43 -12.14
CA PRO A 643 -25.60 24.34 -11.27
C PRO A 643 -27.08 24.46 -10.93
N LYS A 644 -27.76 23.34 -10.85
CA LYS A 644 -29.09 23.29 -10.23
C LYS A 644 -28.91 23.34 -8.72
N VAL A 645 -29.33 24.39 -8.07
CA VAL A 645 -29.14 24.61 -6.64
C VAL A 645 -30.44 24.39 -5.89
N TRP A 646 -30.44 23.43 -4.98
CA TRP A 646 -31.52 23.17 -4.04
C TRP A 646 -31.12 23.59 -2.63
N GLU A 647 -32.10 23.94 -1.80
CA GLU A 647 -31.88 24.28 -0.40
C GLU A 647 -32.67 23.32 0.50
N ILE A 648 -31.98 22.68 1.46
CA ILE A 648 -32.62 21.85 2.48
C ILE A 648 -32.79 22.70 3.74
N LEU A 649 -34.02 22.88 4.15
CA LEU A 649 -34.41 23.62 5.35
C LEU A 649 -34.88 22.64 6.43
N PHE A 650 -34.46 22.84 7.66
CA PHE A 650 -34.89 22.06 8.81
C PHE A 650 -35.98 22.82 9.57
N ASP A 651 -37.10 22.18 9.77
CA ASP A 651 -38.23 22.65 10.59
C ASP A 651 -38.07 22.10 12.02
N GLU A 652 -37.65 22.96 12.93
CA GLU A 652 -37.39 22.59 14.32
C GLU A 652 -38.66 22.14 15.07
N GLU A 653 -39.83 22.71 14.75
CA GLU A 653 -41.10 22.41 15.41
C GLU A 653 -41.56 20.98 15.09
N ASN A 654 -41.42 20.58 13.82
CA ASN A 654 -41.84 19.28 13.34
C ASN A 654 -40.71 18.25 13.33
N ALA A 655 -39.45 18.68 13.55
CA ALA A 655 -38.25 17.88 13.42
C ALA A 655 -38.11 17.23 12.04
N GLU A 656 -38.42 17.97 10.99
CA GLU A 656 -38.44 17.53 9.59
C GLU A 656 -37.57 18.39 8.68
N SER A 657 -36.98 17.74 7.67
CA SER A 657 -36.29 18.46 6.60
C SER A 657 -37.22 18.59 5.38
N ARG A 658 -37.25 19.80 4.81
CA ARG A 658 -38.03 20.14 3.64
C ARG A 658 -37.15 20.81 2.56
N LEU A 659 -37.57 20.67 1.30
CA LEU A 659 -36.92 21.34 0.21
C LEU A 659 -37.38 22.80 0.13
N GLY A 660 -36.46 23.75 0.12
CA GLY A 660 -36.72 25.14 -0.16
C GLY A 660 -36.89 25.43 -1.65
N ALA A 661 -37.33 26.62 -1.98
CA ALA A 661 -37.49 27.04 -3.37
C ALA A 661 -36.14 27.00 -4.12
N VAL A 662 -36.18 26.51 -5.36
CA VAL A 662 -35.05 26.55 -6.29
C VAL A 662 -34.67 28.01 -6.54
N LYS A 663 -33.44 28.41 -6.29
CA LYS A 663 -32.91 29.70 -6.69
C LYS A 663 -32.17 29.62 -7.99
#